data_d2a01e6af16812350fff8dabc560bf5d
#
_entry.id   d2a01e6af16812350fff8dabc560bf5d
#
_cell.length_a   1.000
_cell.length_b   1.000
_cell.length_c   1.000
_cell.angle_alpha   90.00
_cell.angle_beta   90.00
_cell.angle_gamma   90.00
#
_symmetry.space_group_name_H-M   'P 1'
#
loop_
_entity.id
_entity.type
_entity.pdbx_description
1 polymer ?
#
loop_
_entity_poly.entity_id
_entity_poly.type
_entity_poly.pdbx_seq_one_letter_code
_entity_poly.pdbx_strand_id
1 'polypeptide(L)'
;MRCFTVLGPSQTGKSTLVERLGALEGAPKKSISPYGLGLTEFEFGNEAWCALDTPGASENLVHVQEALLASDACILCVSPAPEEAVLAAPYLREIEASGTPCILFVNRMDEPRGRLRDVIAALQDYAGHTLLLRQVPIREGDRIVGSCDLISERAWRYREGQPSALIEIPETVVDREREARAELLEHLSEYDDWLLEELVEDREPASDAIYSIASRVLRENRVVPVLVGSAGHGNGMMRLMKALRHEAPPVAMLRERLAASGEVEEDMLLGVSFHAYHRPSVGKTVLVRALVDDLRQGAVLGGSGLGAVQDAATGKPVQAVGTGATFAAVKSDHLPVAKLLTRDAVFPAPEWTAPPPPMLERILTPVNERDETKLSGMLAKLAETDRGLIVTQEEGSGAHLVCVQGPMHLREICKTLSEVFHIEVTDRAPGAVYRETITRPADVHYRHRKQTGGAGQFADVKLTVRPTGRGDGFAFAETVKGGAVPRNYIPAVEAGAREAMEKGPLGFPVIDVGVTLTDGQHHSVDSSDFAFRAAAKMGVRQALSQGAAVLMQPITRVEIHIPSIYSGNLVPIVSALKGQVLGFDRNEKVKGWDIFRALVPGSALDELARSLRSATQGMGFFSKSFDHFEELYGKEADAIITMQGAQAS
;
A
#
# COMPACT_ATOMS: atom_id res chain seq x y z
N MET A 1 17.98 24.00 2.61
CA MET A 1 17.53 23.09 3.72
C MET A 1 17.74 21.65 3.29
N ARG A 2 18.24 20.78 4.18
CA ARG A 2 18.29 19.32 3.94
C ARG A 2 17.10 18.62 4.59
N CYS A 3 16.64 17.52 4.00
CA CYS A 3 15.52 16.76 4.51
C CYS A 3 15.88 15.28 4.65
N PHE A 4 15.52 14.67 5.76
CA PHE A 4 15.65 13.24 5.95
C PHE A 4 14.38 12.64 6.53
N THR A 5 14.13 11.38 6.20
CA THR A 5 13.01 10.61 6.75
C THR A 5 13.49 9.66 7.84
N VAL A 6 12.78 9.59 8.96
CA VAL A 6 12.93 8.53 9.95
C VAL A 6 11.80 7.53 9.78
N LEU A 7 12.16 6.30 9.48
CA LEU A 7 11.22 5.22 9.19
C LEU A 7 11.61 3.94 9.94
N GLY A 8 10.73 2.96 9.95
CA GLY A 8 10.91 1.69 10.64
C GLY A 8 9.69 1.24 11.42
N PRO A 9 9.73 0.05 12.04
CA PRO A 9 8.60 -0.55 12.74
C PRO A 9 8.04 0.32 13.89
N SER A 10 6.80 0.02 14.30
CA SER A 10 6.20 0.66 15.48
C SER A 10 7.04 0.40 16.73
N GLN A 11 7.04 1.35 17.67
CA GLN A 11 7.71 1.23 18.96
C GLN A 11 9.26 1.16 18.92
N THR A 12 9.91 1.41 17.79
CA THR A 12 11.38 1.49 17.71
C THR A 12 11.94 2.82 18.24
N GLY A 13 11.08 3.79 18.58
CA GLY A 13 11.49 5.08 19.13
C GLY A 13 11.79 6.17 18.09
N LYS A 14 11.22 6.06 16.87
CA LYS A 14 11.38 7.05 15.79
C LYS A 14 11.07 8.48 16.20
N SER A 15 9.88 8.72 16.75
CA SER A 15 9.43 10.06 17.15
C SER A 15 10.33 10.63 18.26
N THR A 16 10.77 9.81 19.22
CA THR A 16 11.75 10.21 20.23
C THR A 16 13.09 10.55 19.59
N LEU A 17 13.51 9.78 18.57
CA LEU A 17 14.74 10.05 17.84
C LEU A 17 14.67 11.43 17.15
N VAL A 18 13.58 11.70 16.40
CA VAL A 18 13.36 13.00 15.74
C VAL A 18 13.35 14.15 16.76
N GLU A 19 12.66 13.96 17.89
CA GLU A 19 12.64 14.97 18.98
C GLU A 19 14.00 15.28 19.55
N ARG A 20 14.81 14.26 19.80
CA ARG A 20 16.16 14.42 20.35
C ARG A 20 17.12 15.06 19.34
N LEU A 21 17.04 14.68 18.06
CA LEU A 21 17.84 15.30 17.01
C LEU A 21 17.46 16.77 16.83
N GLY A 22 16.16 17.08 16.78
CA GLY A 22 15.69 18.45 16.65
C GLY A 22 16.02 19.36 17.83
N ALA A 23 16.22 18.80 19.03
CA ALA A 23 16.53 19.55 20.25
C ALA A 23 18.03 19.71 20.53
N LEU A 24 18.93 19.28 19.61
CA LEU A 24 20.38 19.33 19.86
C LEU A 24 20.94 20.76 19.98
N GLU A 25 20.47 21.70 19.16
CA GLU A 25 20.95 23.09 19.12
C GLU A 25 19.79 24.10 19.21
N GLY A 26 18.65 23.75 19.80
CA GLY A 26 17.54 24.69 19.98
C GLY A 26 16.17 24.03 20.05
N ALA A 27 15.11 24.82 20.00
CA ALA A 27 13.75 24.35 20.01
C ALA A 27 13.25 24.10 18.56
N PRO A 28 12.88 22.87 18.20
CA PRO A 28 12.37 22.57 16.88
C PRO A 28 10.96 23.12 16.66
N LYS A 29 10.61 23.38 15.39
CA LYS A 29 9.23 23.63 14.94
C LYS A 29 8.62 22.31 14.47
N LYS A 30 7.41 22.02 14.88
CA LYS A 30 6.74 20.72 14.60
C LYS A 30 5.34 20.88 14.06
N SER A 31 4.98 20.01 13.13
CA SER A 31 3.60 19.72 12.74
C SER A 31 3.39 18.22 12.57
N ILE A 32 2.14 17.78 12.72
CA ILE A 32 1.75 16.38 12.47
C ILE A 32 0.52 16.44 11.56
N SER A 33 0.55 15.72 10.45
CA SER A 33 -0.60 15.59 9.56
C SER A 33 -1.69 14.71 10.21
N PRO A 34 -2.94 14.78 9.75
CA PRO A 34 -4.01 13.90 10.20
C PRO A 34 -3.67 12.41 10.09
N TYR A 35 -2.85 12.04 9.10
CA TYR A 35 -2.41 10.65 8.85
C TYR A 35 -1.15 10.26 9.62
N GLY A 36 -0.70 11.06 10.58
CA GLY A 36 0.40 10.73 11.47
C GLY A 36 1.81 10.97 10.90
N LEU A 37 1.95 11.54 9.70
CA LEU A 37 3.24 12.00 9.19
C LEU A 37 3.68 13.24 9.97
N GLY A 38 4.76 13.11 10.75
CA GLY A 38 5.37 14.21 11.49
C GLY A 38 6.36 14.98 10.63
N LEU A 39 6.38 16.31 10.76
CA LEU A 39 7.36 17.18 10.15
C LEU A 39 8.01 18.03 11.25
N THR A 40 9.33 17.99 11.35
CA THR A 40 10.09 18.71 12.36
C THR A 40 11.22 19.50 11.69
N GLU A 41 11.18 20.83 11.80
CA GLU A 41 12.24 21.73 11.31
C GLU A 41 13.10 22.21 12.46
N PHE A 42 14.41 22.21 12.25
CA PHE A 42 15.40 22.64 13.25
C PHE A 42 16.70 23.10 12.58
N GLU A 43 17.58 23.71 13.35
CA GLU A 43 18.93 24.09 12.93
C GLU A 43 19.96 23.19 13.59
N PHE A 44 21.00 22.82 12.85
CA PHE A 44 22.18 22.14 13.39
C PHE A 44 23.44 22.51 12.60
N GLY A 45 24.45 22.97 13.28
CA GLY A 45 25.73 23.39 12.67
C GLY A 45 25.56 24.52 11.66
N ASN A 46 24.69 25.49 11.92
CA ASN A 46 24.29 26.60 11.03
C ASN A 46 23.61 26.13 9.71
N GLU A 47 23.09 24.94 9.66
CA GLU A 47 22.31 24.41 8.52
C GLU A 47 20.88 24.14 8.95
N ALA A 48 19.91 24.47 8.07
CA ALA A 48 18.51 24.17 8.29
C ALA A 48 18.19 22.73 7.87
N TRP A 49 17.46 22.01 8.73
CA TRP A 49 17.07 20.60 8.56
C TRP A 49 15.56 20.42 8.69
N CYS A 50 15.06 19.47 7.93
CA CYS A 50 13.70 18.96 8.05
C CYS A 50 13.76 17.44 8.29
N ALA A 51 13.13 16.97 9.35
CA ALA A 51 12.94 15.54 9.62
C ALA A 51 11.48 15.16 9.38
N LEU A 52 11.25 14.13 8.58
CA LEU A 52 9.95 13.52 8.36
C LEU A 52 9.85 12.24 9.20
N ASP A 53 8.92 12.21 10.17
CA ASP A 53 8.65 11.06 11.05
C ASP A 53 7.47 10.26 10.50
N THR A 54 7.72 9.05 10.03
CA THR A 54 6.67 8.22 9.43
C THR A 54 5.98 7.32 10.45
N PRO A 55 4.66 7.07 10.31
CA PRO A 55 3.96 6.07 11.12
C PRO A 55 4.61 4.69 10.93
N GLY A 56 4.73 3.94 12.04
CA GLY A 56 5.47 2.67 12.05
C GLY A 56 4.62 1.42 11.78
N ALA A 57 3.35 1.55 11.40
CA ALA A 57 2.55 0.41 10.99
C ALA A 57 2.79 0.09 9.51
N SER A 58 2.89 -1.19 9.16
CA SER A 58 3.08 -1.64 7.77
C SER A 58 1.94 -1.21 6.84
N GLU A 59 0.76 -0.91 7.36
CA GLU A 59 -0.36 -0.32 6.60
C GLU A 59 -0.06 1.10 6.10
N ASN A 60 0.92 1.78 6.68
CA ASN A 60 1.29 3.16 6.37
C ASN A 60 2.50 3.28 5.43
N LEU A 61 2.85 2.21 4.70
CA LEU A 61 3.97 2.23 3.73
C LEU A 61 3.78 3.30 2.65
N VAL A 62 2.54 3.67 2.31
CA VAL A 62 2.26 4.79 1.42
C VAL A 62 2.88 6.09 1.92
N HIS A 63 2.78 6.38 3.22
CA HIS A 63 3.40 7.57 3.81
C HIS A 63 4.93 7.47 3.92
N VAL A 64 5.47 6.25 4.00
CA VAL A 64 6.92 6.00 3.88
C VAL A 64 7.39 6.36 2.47
N GLN A 65 6.70 5.89 1.43
CA GLN A 65 7.00 6.24 0.04
C GLN A 65 6.91 7.75 -0.20
N GLU A 66 5.86 8.41 0.31
CA GLU A 66 5.67 9.85 0.24
C GLU A 66 6.84 10.61 0.89
N ALA A 67 7.26 10.19 2.08
CA ALA A 67 8.37 10.81 2.78
C ALA A 67 9.72 10.59 2.07
N LEU A 68 9.98 9.37 1.56
CA LEU A 68 11.18 9.07 0.78
C LEU A 68 11.27 9.89 -0.51
N LEU A 69 10.12 10.17 -1.14
CA LEU A 69 10.03 11.00 -2.35
C LEU A 69 10.55 12.43 -2.13
N ALA A 70 10.47 12.94 -0.90
CA ALA A 70 10.91 14.28 -0.52
C ALA A 70 12.29 14.33 0.17
N SER A 71 12.91 13.18 0.45
CA SER A 71 14.08 13.09 1.32
C SER A 71 15.40 12.94 0.60
N ASP A 72 16.41 13.64 1.09
CA ASP A 72 17.79 13.52 0.60
C ASP A 72 18.43 12.21 1.08
N ALA A 73 18.10 11.81 2.33
CA ALA A 73 18.52 10.55 2.95
C ALA A 73 17.43 10.01 3.89
N CYS A 74 17.60 8.79 4.40
CA CYS A 74 16.71 8.25 5.43
C CYS A 74 17.47 7.60 6.57
N ILE A 75 16.79 7.47 7.72
CA ILE A 75 17.23 6.71 8.88
C ILE A 75 16.27 5.57 9.11
N LEU A 76 16.73 4.33 8.96
CA LEU A 76 15.97 3.15 9.35
C LEU A 76 16.22 2.88 10.84
N CYS A 77 15.21 3.15 11.67
CA CYS A 77 15.28 2.98 13.12
C CYS A 77 14.75 1.59 13.51
N VAL A 78 15.60 0.77 14.12
CA VAL A 78 15.28 -0.62 14.50
C VAL A 78 15.52 -0.89 15.98
N SER A 79 14.89 -1.95 16.48
CA SER A 79 15.12 -2.50 17.82
C SER A 79 16.46 -3.24 17.91
N PRO A 80 17.09 -3.34 19.09
CA PRO A 80 18.30 -4.13 19.32
C PRO A 80 18.01 -5.65 19.44
N ALA A 81 16.77 -6.10 19.31
CA ALA A 81 16.37 -7.51 19.32
C ALA A 81 16.28 -8.04 17.87
N PRO A 82 17.01 -9.09 17.48
CA PRO A 82 17.02 -9.61 16.12
C PRO A 82 15.63 -9.97 15.59
N GLU A 83 14.78 -10.59 16.40
CA GLU A 83 13.42 -10.97 16.05
C GLU A 83 12.47 -9.78 15.82
N GLU A 84 12.71 -8.66 16.50
CA GLU A 84 11.97 -7.41 16.28
C GLU A 84 12.57 -6.61 15.09
N ALA A 85 13.87 -6.73 14.86
CA ALA A 85 14.55 -6.03 13.77
C ALA A 85 14.05 -6.50 12.40
N VAL A 86 13.72 -7.78 12.23
CA VAL A 86 13.15 -8.34 10.99
C VAL A 86 11.87 -7.62 10.56
N LEU A 87 11.13 -7.01 11.48
CA LEU A 87 9.96 -6.18 11.16
C LEU A 87 10.31 -4.96 10.28
N ALA A 88 11.59 -4.66 10.11
CA ALA A 88 12.06 -3.62 9.21
C ALA A 88 12.15 -4.08 7.74
N ALA A 89 11.96 -5.35 7.42
CA ALA A 89 12.05 -5.87 6.05
C ALA A 89 11.15 -5.12 5.02
N PRO A 90 9.88 -4.74 5.31
CA PRO A 90 9.10 -3.94 4.40
C PRO A 90 9.70 -2.55 4.12
N TYR A 91 10.32 -1.94 5.13
CA TYR A 91 10.96 -0.62 5.00
C TYR A 91 12.25 -0.69 4.19
N LEU A 92 13.06 -1.74 4.36
CA LEU A 92 14.23 -1.99 3.53
C LEU A 92 13.85 -2.10 2.05
N ARG A 93 12.77 -2.82 1.74
CA ARG A 93 12.24 -2.91 0.38
C ARG A 93 11.93 -1.53 -0.22
N GLU A 94 11.23 -0.66 0.53
CA GLU A 94 10.88 0.69 0.04
C GLU A 94 12.13 1.57 -0.12
N ILE A 95 13.11 1.47 0.81
CA ILE A 95 14.38 2.19 0.73
C ILE A 95 15.14 1.80 -0.54
N GLU A 96 15.28 0.51 -0.79
CA GLU A 96 15.99 0.00 -1.97
C GLU A 96 15.30 0.38 -3.28
N ALA A 97 13.98 0.23 -3.33
CA ALA A 97 13.19 0.62 -4.49
C ALA A 97 13.31 2.13 -4.79
N SER A 98 13.41 2.97 -3.76
CA SER A 98 13.54 4.42 -3.91
C SER A 98 14.97 4.89 -4.26
N GLY A 99 15.98 4.04 -4.04
CA GLY A 99 17.39 4.43 -4.15
C GLY A 99 17.80 5.53 -3.16
N THR A 100 17.07 5.71 -2.06
CA THR A 100 17.37 6.74 -1.07
C THR A 100 18.52 6.29 -0.18
N PRO A 101 19.63 7.06 -0.06
CA PRO A 101 20.72 6.74 0.85
C PRO A 101 20.24 6.58 2.29
N CYS A 102 20.61 5.47 2.92
CA CYS A 102 20.08 5.07 4.21
C CYS A 102 21.16 4.91 5.27
N ILE A 103 20.87 5.36 6.50
CA ILE A 103 21.62 5.03 7.71
C ILE A 103 20.74 4.10 8.56
N LEU A 104 21.23 2.92 8.90
CA LEU A 104 20.59 2.05 9.87
C LEU A 104 20.93 2.51 11.28
N PHE A 105 19.94 2.83 12.08
CA PHE A 105 20.12 3.21 13.47
C PHE A 105 19.50 2.17 14.41
N VAL A 106 20.37 1.42 15.12
CA VAL A 106 19.93 0.49 16.15
C VAL A 106 19.70 1.27 17.44
N ASN A 107 18.45 1.51 17.76
CA ASN A 107 18.01 2.32 18.90
C ASN A 107 17.82 1.45 20.16
N ARG A 108 17.61 2.08 21.32
CA ARG A 108 17.35 1.42 22.62
C ARG A 108 18.47 0.49 23.06
N MET A 109 19.70 0.86 22.77
CA MET A 109 20.89 0.08 23.13
C MET A 109 21.14 0.04 24.65
N ASP A 110 20.39 0.81 25.43
CA ASP A 110 20.29 0.73 26.90
C ASP A 110 19.54 -0.54 27.38
N GLU A 111 18.71 -1.12 26.51
CA GLU A 111 17.95 -2.35 26.78
C GLU A 111 18.35 -3.46 25.77
N PRO A 112 19.62 -3.91 25.73
CA PRO A 112 20.04 -4.86 24.71
C PRO A 112 19.41 -6.23 24.95
N ARG A 113 18.71 -6.74 23.91
CA ARG A 113 18.06 -8.06 23.90
C ARG A 113 18.77 -9.07 22.98
N GLY A 114 20.03 -8.78 22.62
CA GLY A 114 20.80 -9.59 21.71
C GLY A 114 22.18 -9.01 21.44
N ARG A 115 22.91 -9.63 20.52
CA ARG A 115 24.18 -9.11 20.02
C ARG A 115 23.91 -8.25 18.78
N LEU A 116 24.63 -7.14 18.64
CA LEU A 116 24.50 -6.27 17.46
C LEU A 116 24.76 -7.02 16.13
N ARG A 117 25.72 -7.95 16.13
CA ARG A 117 25.98 -8.80 14.95
C ARG A 117 24.78 -9.64 14.54
N ASP A 118 23.99 -10.16 15.50
CA ASP A 118 22.81 -10.98 15.22
C ASP A 118 21.69 -10.11 14.62
N VAL A 119 21.55 -8.86 15.07
CA VAL A 119 20.63 -7.86 14.49
C VAL A 119 21.00 -7.55 13.04
N ILE A 120 22.29 -7.29 12.78
CA ILE A 120 22.78 -7.00 11.43
C ILE A 120 22.59 -8.21 10.52
N ALA A 121 22.96 -9.41 10.96
CA ALA A 121 22.80 -10.65 10.19
C ALA A 121 21.33 -10.90 9.82
N ALA A 122 20.41 -10.74 10.79
CA ALA A 122 18.98 -10.92 10.55
C ALA A 122 18.41 -9.92 9.52
N LEU A 123 18.92 -8.68 9.48
CA LEU A 123 18.51 -7.68 8.50
C LEU A 123 19.22 -7.84 7.14
N GLN A 124 20.46 -8.34 7.13
CA GLN A 124 21.23 -8.53 5.89
C GLN A 124 20.55 -9.50 4.92
N ASP A 125 19.74 -10.43 5.42
CA ASP A 125 18.95 -11.34 4.59
C ASP A 125 17.89 -10.62 3.76
N TYR A 126 17.50 -9.39 4.15
CA TYR A 126 16.51 -8.54 3.48
C TYR A 126 17.10 -7.30 2.81
N ALA A 127 18.36 -6.97 3.11
CA ALA A 127 19.04 -5.82 2.54
C ALA A 127 19.82 -6.21 1.27
N GLY A 128 19.61 -5.49 0.18
CA GLY A 128 20.37 -5.63 -1.07
C GLY A 128 21.79 -5.10 -0.93
N HIS A 129 21.95 -4.00 -0.17
CA HIS A 129 23.25 -3.40 0.14
C HIS A 129 23.85 -3.95 1.42
N THR A 130 25.18 -3.90 1.52
CA THR A 130 25.91 -4.32 2.73
C THR A 130 25.57 -3.39 3.90
N LEU A 131 25.13 -3.98 5.03
CA LEU A 131 24.93 -3.27 6.30
C LEU A 131 26.30 -3.14 6.99
N LEU A 132 26.93 -1.98 6.86
CA LEU A 132 28.31 -1.75 7.25
C LEU A 132 28.41 -1.17 8.66
N LEU A 133 28.95 -1.94 9.59
CA LEU A 133 29.11 -1.52 10.98
C LEU A 133 30.06 -0.33 11.09
N ARG A 134 29.62 0.77 11.73
CA ARG A 134 30.40 2.00 11.96
C ARG A 134 30.79 2.17 13.42
N GLN A 135 30.16 1.42 14.33
CA GLN A 135 30.38 1.54 15.77
C GLN A 135 30.34 0.20 16.46
N VAL A 136 31.26 -0.01 17.41
CA VAL A 136 31.26 -1.17 18.32
C VAL A 136 30.75 -0.73 19.68
N PRO A 137 29.74 -1.40 20.28
CA PRO A 137 29.25 -1.06 21.61
C PRO A 137 30.25 -1.44 22.71
N ILE A 138 30.44 -0.54 23.67
CA ILE A 138 31.23 -0.75 24.88
C ILE A 138 30.31 -1.33 25.94
N ARG A 139 30.66 -2.48 26.51
CA ARG A 139 29.85 -3.18 27.53
C ARG A 139 30.55 -3.21 28.88
N GLU A 140 29.76 -2.99 29.95
CA GLU A 140 30.12 -3.30 31.33
C GLU A 140 29.10 -4.31 31.86
N GLY A 141 29.49 -5.60 31.94
CA GLY A 141 28.56 -6.69 32.14
C GLY A 141 27.56 -6.81 30.98
N ASP A 142 26.27 -6.84 31.30
CA ASP A 142 25.21 -6.90 30.30
C ASP A 142 24.76 -5.53 29.77
N ARG A 143 25.28 -4.45 30.34
CA ARG A 143 24.88 -3.08 29.94
C ARG A 143 25.79 -2.50 28.88
N ILE A 144 25.21 -1.81 27.91
CA ILE A 144 25.96 -0.98 26.96
C ILE A 144 26.12 0.40 27.56
N VAL A 145 27.37 0.77 27.82
CA VAL A 145 27.74 2.01 28.50
C VAL A 145 28.39 3.02 27.55
N GLY A 146 28.55 2.69 26.28
CA GLY A 146 29.17 3.55 25.31
C GLY A 146 29.32 2.91 23.94
N SER A 147 30.02 3.58 23.03
CA SER A 147 30.37 3.06 21.71
C SER A 147 31.75 3.57 21.27
N CYS A 148 32.46 2.74 20.48
CA CYS A 148 33.68 3.11 19.79
C CYS A 148 33.37 3.28 18.29
N ASP A 149 33.82 4.37 17.68
CA ASP A 149 33.68 4.65 16.26
C ASP A 149 34.88 4.07 15.49
N LEU A 150 34.60 3.27 14.50
CA LEU A 150 35.60 2.50 13.75
C LEU A 150 36.42 3.33 12.76
N ILE A 151 35.98 4.53 12.37
CA ILE A 151 36.75 5.40 11.47
C ILE A 151 37.68 6.31 12.26
N SER A 152 37.14 7.00 13.29
CA SER A 152 37.90 7.94 14.08
C SER A 152 38.67 7.31 15.24
N GLU A 153 38.45 6.01 15.51
CA GLU A 153 39.06 5.28 16.63
C GLU A 153 38.85 6.00 17.97
N ARG A 154 37.68 6.60 18.14
CA ARG A 154 37.32 7.33 19.35
C ARG A 154 36.19 6.62 20.09
N ALA A 155 36.35 6.50 21.42
CA ALA A 155 35.34 5.89 22.28
C ALA A 155 34.59 6.96 23.07
N TRP A 156 33.28 6.78 23.19
CA TRP A 156 32.39 7.62 24.00
C TRP A 156 31.67 6.81 25.04
N ARG A 157 31.70 7.29 26.28
CA ARG A 157 30.89 6.79 27.38
C ARG A 157 29.57 7.56 27.44
N TYR A 158 28.48 6.83 27.47
CA TYR A 158 27.13 7.39 27.58
C TYR A 158 26.92 7.99 28.97
N ARG A 159 26.18 9.10 29.02
CA ARG A 159 25.78 9.80 30.25
C ARG A 159 24.30 10.10 30.18
N GLU A 160 23.58 9.75 31.23
CA GLU A 160 22.16 10.07 31.32
C GLU A 160 21.92 11.58 31.37
N GLY A 161 21.10 12.10 30.45
CA GLY A 161 20.76 13.53 30.40
C GLY A 161 21.90 14.48 30.06
N GLN A 162 23.06 13.99 29.65
CA GLN A 162 24.24 14.79 29.31
C GLN A 162 24.89 14.29 27.99
N PRO A 163 25.68 15.15 27.31
CA PRO A 163 26.49 14.70 26.19
C PRO A 163 27.44 13.57 26.58
N SER A 164 27.60 12.58 25.71
CA SER A 164 28.54 11.47 25.91
C SER A 164 29.97 11.99 26.11
N ALA A 165 30.73 11.38 27.04
CA ALA A 165 32.11 11.75 27.29
C ALA A 165 33.07 11.01 26.40
N LEU A 166 34.07 11.70 25.84
CA LEU A 166 35.19 11.07 25.18
C LEU A 166 36.04 10.33 26.22
N ILE A 167 36.38 9.07 25.93
CA ILE A 167 37.23 8.21 26.78
C ILE A 167 38.30 7.54 25.91
N GLU A 168 39.32 6.96 26.52
CA GLU A 168 40.21 6.02 25.87
C GLU A 168 39.47 4.72 25.56
N ILE A 169 39.90 4.02 24.49
CA ILE A 169 39.27 2.73 24.13
C ILE A 169 39.55 1.72 25.26
N PRO A 170 38.52 1.16 25.91
CA PRO A 170 38.75 0.18 26.98
C PRO A 170 39.43 -1.08 26.43
N GLU A 171 40.38 -1.64 27.17
CA GLU A 171 41.10 -2.86 26.81
C GLU A 171 40.17 -4.04 26.41
N THR A 172 38.98 -4.10 27.05
CA THR A 172 37.97 -5.13 26.77
C THR A 172 37.31 -4.99 25.39
N VAL A 173 37.54 -3.91 24.66
CA VAL A 173 36.93 -3.60 23.35
C VAL A 173 37.96 -3.54 22.23
N VAL A 174 39.26 -3.33 22.52
CA VAL A 174 40.35 -3.15 21.54
C VAL A 174 40.36 -4.23 20.47
N ASP A 175 40.33 -5.52 20.85
CA ASP A 175 40.41 -6.63 19.87
C ASP A 175 39.16 -6.64 18.96
N ARG A 176 37.97 -6.39 19.50
CA ARG A 176 36.72 -6.31 18.73
C ARG A 176 36.67 -5.08 17.83
N GLU A 177 37.21 -3.98 18.31
CA GLU A 177 37.31 -2.75 17.51
C GLU A 177 38.24 -2.97 16.33
N ARG A 178 39.41 -3.55 16.55
CA ARG A 178 40.39 -3.86 15.49
C ARG A 178 39.81 -4.83 14.45
N GLU A 179 39.15 -5.91 14.88
CA GLU A 179 38.47 -6.85 13.98
C GLU A 179 37.40 -6.15 13.15
N ALA A 180 36.50 -5.39 13.78
CA ALA A 180 35.41 -4.71 13.11
C ALA A 180 35.91 -3.57 12.19
N ARG A 181 37.01 -2.88 12.55
CA ARG A 181 37.66 -1.90 11.71
C ARG A 181 38.27 -2.52 10.47
N ALA A 182 38.94 -3.66 10.61
CA ALA A 182 39.48 -4.39 9.46
C ALA A 182 38.37 -4.78 8.48
N GLU A 183 37.26 -5.32 8.97
CA GLU A 183 36.06 -5.64 8.18
C GLU A 183 35.48 -4.41 7.49
N LEU A 184 35.36 -3.28 8.19
CA LEU A 184 34.92 -2.00 7.63
C LEU A 184 35.80 -1.54 6.46
N LEU A 185 37.14 -1.59 6.64
CA LEU A 185 38.10 -1.14 5.62
C LEU A 185 38.09 -2.08 4.41
N GLU A 186 38.00 -3.39 4.62
CA GLU A 186 37.84 -4.37 3.55
C GLU A 186 36.62 -4.09 2.68
N HIS A 187 35.45 -3.89 3.28
CA HIS A 187 34.25 -3.54 2.53
C HIS A 187 34.33 -2.17 1.82
N LEU A 188 34.96 -1.17 2.42
CA LEU A 188 35.13 0.12 1.76
C LEU A 188 36.13 0.05 0.59
N SER A 189 37.13 -0.84 0.65
CA SER A 189 38.11 -1.04 -0.41
C SER A 189 37.49 -1.64 -1.69
N GLU A 190 36.35 -2.29 -1.60
CA GLU A 190 35.60 -2.76 -2.79
C GLU A 190 35.14 -1.60 -3.69
N TYR A 191 35.10 -0.38 -3.16
CA TYR A 191 34.62 0.84 -3.85
C TYR A 191 35.72 1.91 -4.04
N ASP A 192 36.99 1.61 -3.67
CA ASP A 192 38.08 2.59 -3.74
C ASP A 192 39.44 1.91 -3.93
N ASP A 193 40.01 2.06 -5.14
CA ASP A 193 41.26 1.40 -5.52
C ASP A 193 42.45 1.85 -4.65
N TRP A 194 42.47 3.14 -4.24
CA TRP A 194 43.54 3.63 -3.36
C TRP A 194 43.50 2.95 -1.98
N LEU A 195 42.31 2.80 -1.42
CA LEU A 195 42.15 2.13 -0.13
C LEU A 195 42.54 0.62 -0.24
N LEU A 196 42.21 -0.02 -1.36
CA LEU A 196 42.61 -1.38 -1.63
C LEU A 196 44.15 -1.51 -1.67
N GLU A 197 44.83 -0.59 -2.38
CA GLU A 197 46.31 -0.56 -2.45
C GLU A 197 46.94 -0.38 -1.05
N GLU A 198 46.43 0.56 -0.23
CA GLU A 198 46.89 0.79 1.14
C GLU A 198 46.80 -0.49 2.00
N LEU A 199 45.66 -1.19 1.91
CA LEU A 199 45.43 -2.44 2.66
C LEU A 199 46.33 -3.60 2.18
N VAL A 200 46.53 -3.73 0.86
CA VAL A 200 47.42 -4.76 0.29
C VAL A 200 48.88 -4.51 0.69
N GLU A 201 49.30 -3.26 0.84
CA GLU A 201 50.65 -2.89 1.26
C GLU A 201 50.80 -2.83 2.80
N ASP A 202 49.78 -3.29 3.56
CA ASP A 202 49.75 -3.30 5.04
C ASP A 202 50.02 -1.89 5.66
N ARG A 203 49.49 -0.83 5.00
CA ARG A 203 49.55 0.53 5.47
C ARG A 203 48.28 0.94 6.18
N GLU A 204 48.40 1.72 7.24
CA GLU A 204 47.22 2.29 7.94
C GLU A 204 46.73 3.56 7.22
N PRO A 205 45.53 3.55 6.62
CA PRO A 205 44.99 4.72 5.96
C PRO A 205 44.55 5.78 6.98
N ALA A 206 44.74 7.04 6.64
CA ALA A 206 44.35 8.17 7.50
C ALA A 206 42.82 8.24 7.67
N SER A 207 42.33 8.52 8.88
CA SER A 207 40.91 8.61 9.21
C SER A 207 40.11 9.57 8.31
N ASP A 208 40.72 10.70 7.90
CA ASP A 208 40.06 11.66 7.01
C ASP A 208 39.81 11.12 5.60
N ALA A 209 40.77 10.32 5.08
CA ALA A 209 40.59 9.63 3.81
C ALA A 209 39.45 8.58 3.90
N ILE A 210 39.45 7.80 4.98
CA ILE A 210 38.37 6.80 5.21
C ILE A 210 37.02 7.50 5.32
N TYR A 211 36.94 8.65 6.01
CA TYR A 211 35.69 9.45 6.07
C TYR A 211 35.24 9.93 4.70
N SER A 212 36.16 10.38 3.86
CA SER A 212 35.84 10.82 2.50
C SER A 212 35.26 9.69 1.67
N ILE A 213 35.88 8.50 1.73
CA ILE A 213 35.43 7.29 1.03
C ILE A 213 34.04 6.89 1.56
N ALA A 214 33.88 6.74 2.87
CA ALA A 214 32.61 6.35 3.49
C ALA A 214 31.47 7.31 3.14
N SER A 215 31.74 8.63 3.12
CA SER A 215 30.77 9.63 2.73
C SER A 215 30.37 9.53 1.25
N ARG A 216 31.33 9.27 0.35
CA ARG A 216 31.06 9.06 -1.06
C ARG A 216 30.22 7.80 -1.28
N VAL A 217 30.62 6.70 -0.69
CA VAL A 217 29.95 5.38 -0.83
C VAL A 217 28.51 5.41 -0.32
N LEU A 218 28.22 6.16 0.77
CA LEU A 218 26.85 6.38 1.23
C LEU A 218 26.05 7.25 0.25
N ARG A 219 26.61 8.38 -0.22
CA ARG A 219 25.91 9.24 -1.18
C ARG A 219 25.55 8.53 -2.47
N GLU A 220 26.41 7.61 -2.93
CA GLU A 220 26.20 6.76 -4.08
C GLU A 220 25.25 5.57 -3.78
N ASN A 221 24.73 5.48 -2.56
CA ASN A 221 23.85 4.39 -2.09
C ASN A 221 24.43 2.98 -2.31
N ARG A 222 25.74 2.80 -2.02
CA ARG A 222 26.44 1.50 -2.19
C ARG A 222 26.42 0.64 -0.93
N VAL A 223 26.37 1.27 0.23
CA VAL A 223 26.34 0.62 1.55
C VAL A 223 25.36 1.31 2.47
N VAL A 224 24.92 0.61 3.52
CA VAL A 224 24.09 1.15 4.60
C VAL A 224 24.92 1.18 5.89
N PRO A 225 25.45 2.33 6.32
CA PRO A 225 26.21 2.42 7.57
C PRO A 225 25.30 2.18 8.78
N VAL A 226 25.79 1.38 9.73
CA VAL A 226 25.09 1.02 10.96
C VAL A 226 25.64 1.82 12.13
N LEU A 227 24.78 2.63 12.74
CA LEU A 227 25.04 3.41 13.95
C LEU A 227 24.17 2.90 15.11
N VAL A 228 24.62 3.13 16.33
CA VAL A 228 23.95 2.66 17.53
C VAL A 228 23.73 3.80 18.54
N GLY A 229 22.64 3.68 19.34
CA GLY A 229 22.37 4.66 20.39
C GLY A 229 21.12 4.35 21.20
N SER A 230 20.74 5.33 22.03
CA SER A 230 19.48 5.31 22.80
C SER A 230 18.88 6.71 22.75
N ALA A 231 17.85 6.89 21.95
CA ALA A 231 17.14 8.16 21.80
C ALA A 231 16.49 8.59 23.13
N GLY A 232 15.93 7.65 23.91
CA GLY A 232 15.34 7.91 25.22
C GLY A 232 16.30 8.65 26.16
N HIS A 233 17.56 8.26 26.18
CA HIS A 233 18.62 8.85 27.02
C HIS A 233 19.46 9.92 26.30
N GLY A 234 19.20 10.20 24.99
CA GLY A 234 19.96 11.15 24.18
C GLY A 234 21.35 10.65 23.74
N ASN A 235 21.64 9.37 23.95
CA ASN A 235 22.92 8.76 23.62
C ASN A 235 23.04 8.44 22.12
N GLY A 236 24.18 8.80 21.50
CA GLY A 236 24.41 8.59 20.07
C GLY A 236 23.85 9.69 19.16
N MET A 237 22.98 10.57 19.64
CA MET A 237 22.28 11.58 18.84
C MET A 237 23.22 12.54 18.11
N MET A 238 24.19 13.10 18.82
CA MET A 238 25.19 14.00 18.25
C MET A 238 26.02 13.31 17.15
N ARG A 239 26.33 12.03 17.33
CA ARG A 239 27.08 11.25 16.34
C ARG A 239 26.26 11.00 15.09
N LEU A 240 25.01 10.57 15.26
CA LEU A 240 24.07 10.38 14.16
C LEU A 240 23.86 11.67 13.37
N MET A 241 23.64 12.80 14.06
CA MET A 241 23.43 14.09 13.38
C MET A 241 24.68 14.57 12.64
N LYS A 242 25.88 14.33 13.19
CA LYS A 242 27.14 14.60 12.50
C LYS A 242 27.32 13.69 11.27
N ALA A 243 26.97 12.42 11.35
CA ALA A 243 26.98 11.51 10.20
C ALA A 243 26.04 12.03 9.10
N LEU A 244 24.79 12.37 9.43
CA LEU A 244 23.86 12.99 8.48
C LEU A 244 24.44 14.26 7.84
N ARG A 245 25.01 15.17 8.64
CA ARG A 245 25.56 16.43 8.15
C ARG A 245 26.70 16.24 7.13
N HIS A 246 27.58 15.29 7.37
CA HIS A 246 28.76 15.05 6.53
C HIS A 246 28.50 14.08 5.38
N GLU A 247 27.64 13.10 5.59
CA GLU A 247 27.47 11.96 4.69
C GLU A 247 26.18 12.01 3.87
N ALA A 248 25.08 12.65 4.36
CA ALA A 248 23.87 12.76 3.58
C ALA A 248 24.07 13.61 2.32
N PRO A 249 23.47 13.21 1.18
CA PRO A 249 23.60 13.95 -0.07
C PRO A 249 22.93 15.33 -0.01
N PRO A 250 23.39 16.27 -0.85
CA PRO A 250 22.70 17.55 -1.04
C PRO A 250 21.43 17.38 -1.87
N VAL A 251 20.53 18.36 -1.81
CA VAL A 251 19.24 18.36 -2.55
C VAL A 251 19.39 18.20 -4.06
N ALA A 252 20.53 18.59 -4.65
CA ALA A 252 20.82 18.39 -6.07
C ALA A 252 20.79 16.89 -6.44
N MET A 253 21.32 16.01 -5.60
CA MET A 253 21.28 14.57 -5.84
C MET A 253 19.86 13.98 -5.70
N LEU A 254 19.00 14.56 -4.87
CA LEU A 254 17.57 14.21 -4.86
C LEU A 254 16.93 14.57 -6.20
N ARG A 255 17.20 15.77 -6.71
CA ARG A 255 16.68 16.24 -8.00
C ARG A 255 17.13 15.34 -9.14
N GLU A 256 18.42 14.99 -9.21
CA GLU A 256 19.00 14.04 -10.16
C GLU A 256 18.33 12.65 -10.05
N ARG A 257 18.20 12.10 -8.84
CA ARG A 257 17.55 10.79 -8.60
C ARG A 257 16.09 10.75 -9.06
N LEU A 258 15.33 11.81 -8.79
CA LEU A 258 13.94 11.93 -9.21
C LEU A 258 13.83 12.07 -10.73
N ALA A 259 14.70 12.83 -11.37
CA ALA A 259 14.74 12.99 -12.82
C ALA A 259 15.12 11.67 -13.51
N ALA A 260 16.12 10.96 -12.99
CA ALA A 260 16.57 9.67 -13.55
C ALA A 260 15.51 8.57 -13.47
N SER A 261 14.64 8.62 -12.47
CA SER A 261 13.56 7.63 -12.26
C SER A 261 12.20 8.09 -12.78
N GLY A 262 12.09 9.31 -13.29
CA GLY A 262 10.88 9.93 -13.83
C GLY A 262 11.02 10.26 -15.33
N GLU A 263 9.94 10.73 -15.93
CA GLU A 263 9.91 11.17 -17.34
C GLU A 263 10.17 12.69 -17.49
N VAL A 264 11.01 13.27 -16.58
CA VAL A 264 11.23 14.72 -16.51
C VAL A 264 12.73 15.02 -16.56
N GLU A 265 13.12 15.97 -17.38
CA GLU A 265 14.49 16.48 -17.42
C GLU A 265 14.81 17.22 -16.09
N GLU A 266 16.03 17.03 -15.59
CA GLU A 266 16.45 17.53 -14.27
C GLU A 266 16.27 19.05 -14.14
N ASP A 267 16.66 19.83 -15.14
CA ASP A 267 16.59 21.28 -15.14
C ASP A 267 15.14 21.82 -15.16
N MET A 268 14.19 21.03 -15.65
CA MET A 268 12.76 21.34 -15.66
C MET A 268 12.08 21.10 -14.31
N LEU A 269 12.66 20.28 -13.43
CA LEU A 269 12.05 19.87 -12.18
C LEU A 269 12.20 20.97 -11.10
N LEU A 270 11.07 21.59 -10.72
CA LEU A 270 11.03 22.71 -9.77
C LEU A 270 10.66 22.27 -8.35
N GLY A 271 9.94 21.17 -8.20
CA GLY A 271 9.53 20.67 -6.91
C GLY A 271 8.90 19.31 -6.98
N VAL A 272 8.61 18.72 -5.83
CA VAL A 272 7.88 17.47 -5.69
C VAL A 272 6.79 17.60 -4.64
N SER A 273 5.54 17.32 -5.03
CA SER A 273 4.45 17.17 -4.07
C SER A 273 4.50 15.77 -3.49
N PHE A 274 4.62 15.64 -2.18
CA PHE A 274 4.84 14.34 -1.59
C PHE A 274 3.72 13.89 -0.66
N HIS A 275 3.03 14.80 0.04
CA HIS A 275 1.96 14.49 0.97
C HIS A 275 0.82 15.48 0.84
N ALA A 276 -0.42 15.04 1.08
CA ALA A 276 -1.58 15.92 1.07
C ALA A 276 -2.61 15.49 2.11
N TYR A 277 -3.35 16.47 2.62
CA TYR A 277 -4.42 16.23 3.59
C TYR A 277 -5.42 17.38 3.60
N HIS A 278 -6.58 17.16 4.20
CA HIS A 278 -7.60 18.18 4.39
C HIS A 278 -7.52 18.78 5.79
N ARG A 279 -7.54 20.11 5.87
CA ARG A 279 -7.66 20.84 7.15
C ARG A 279 -9.04 21.48 7.28
N PRO A 280 -9.67 21.43 8.47
CA PRO A 280 -10.90 22.21 8.71
C PRO A 280 -10.70 23.69 8.34
N SER A 281 -11.67 24.30 7.70
CA SER A 281 -11.70 25.72 7.31
C SER A 281 -10.63 26.17 6.29
N VAL A 282 -9.63 25.35 5.98
CA VAL A 282 -8.53 25.66 5.04
C VAL A 282 -8.72 24.93 3.71
N GLY A 283 -9.19 23.70 3.77
CA GLY A 283 -9.33 22.81 2.62
C GLY A 283 -8.08 21.96 2.37
N LYS A 284 -7.89 21.52 1.13
CA LYS A 284 -6.76 20.73 0.69
C LYS A 284 -5.43 21.46 0.95
N THR A 285 -4.52 20.79 1.59
CA THR A 285 -3.15 21.25 1.86
C THR A 285 -2.20 20.23 1.26
N VAL A 286 -1.28 20.69 0.41
CA VAL A 286 -0.29 19.83 -0.24
C VAL A 286 1.09 20.21 0.26
N LEU A 287 1.84 19.25 0.80
CA LEU A 287 3.23 19.43 1.16
C LEU A 287 4.12 19.26 -0.06
N VAL A 288 4.97 20.24 -0.29
CA VAL A 288 5.86 20.31 -1.46
C VAL A 288 7.29 20.51 -1.00
N ARG A 289 8.22 19.73 -1.57
CA ARG A 289 9.65 19.93 -1.44
C ARG A 289 10.11 20.83 -2.58
N ALA A 290 10.65 22.00 -2.30
CA ALA A 290 11.21 22.92 -3.29
C ALA A 290 12.58 22.41 -3.78
N LEU A 291 12.77 22.34 -5.09
CA LEU A 291 14.04 21.94 -5.72
C LEU A 291 14.75 23.12 -6.40
N VAL A 292 14.12 24.29 -6.34
CA VAL A 292 14.63 25.57 -6.85
C VAL A 292 14.38 26.69 -5.84
N ASP A 293 15.02 27.83 -6.04
CA ASP A 293 14.81 29.01 -5.23
C ASP A 293 13.58 29.83 -5.67
N ASP A 294 13.11 30.70 -4.79
CA ASP A 294 12.08 31.73 -5.02
C ASP A 294 10.69 31.19 -5.41
N LEU A 295 10.31 30.02 -4.90
CA LEU A 295 8.91 29.59 -4.99
C LEU A 295 8.05 30.41 -4.03
N ARG A 296 7.07 31.17 -4.58
CA ARG A 296 6.23 32.11 -3.84
C ARG A 296 4.78 32.07 -4.31
N GLN A 297 3.90 32.72 -3.58
CA GLN A 297 2.52 32.88 -3.99
C GLN A 297 2.43 33.50 -5.40
N GLY A 298 1.63 32.90 -6.28
CA GLY A 298 1.47 33.30 -7.68
C GLY A 298 2.53 32.75 -8.63
N ALA A 299 3.64 32.15 -8.14
CA ALA A 299 4.60 31.45 -9.01
C ALA A 299 3.88 30.28 -9.72
N VAL A 300 4.17 30.09 -11.00
CA VAL A 300 3.58 28.99 -11.79
C VAL A 300 4.30 27.69 -11.44
N LEU A 301 3.55 26.71 -10.95
CA LEU A 301 4.03 25.37 -10.62
C LEU A 301 2.93 24.36 -10.94
N GLY A 302 3.24 23.36 -11.78
CA GLY A 302 2.27 22.38 -12.22
C GLY A 302 1.19 22.96 -13.14
N GLY A 303 1.55 23.94 -13.98
CA GLY A 303 0.65 24.55 -14.97
C GLY A 303 -0.27 25.65 -14.44
N SER A 304 -0.22 25.97 -13.14
CA SER A 304 -1.05 27.02 -12.53
C SER A 304 -0.30 27.78 -11.45
N GLY A 305 -0.79 28.99 -11.12
CA GLY A 305 -0.21 29.80 -10.05
C GLY A 305 -0.44 29.19 -8.68
N LEU A 306 0.59 29.13 -7.85
CA LEU A 306 0.50 28.73 -6.45
C LEU A 306 -0.45 29.65 -5.69
N GLY A 307 -1.36 29.08 -4.92
CA GLY A 307 -2.17 29.81 -3.96
C GLY A 307 -1.35 30.34 -2.79
N ALA A 308 -1.81 30.19 -1.55
CA ALA A 308 -1.03 30.60 -0.40
C ALA A 308 0.11 29.61 -0.12
N VAL A 309 1.31 30.16 0.12
CA VAL A 309 2.51 29.41 0.52
C VAL A 309 2.72 29.60 2.00
N GLN A 310 2.80 28.49 2.74
CA GLN A 310 2.95 28.48 4.20
C GLN A 310 4.16 27.63 4.62
N ASP A 311 4.80 28.01 5.70
CA ASP A 311 5.78 27.19 6.40
C ASP A 311 5.11 25.88 6.83
N ALA A 312 5.68 24.73 6.45
CA ALA A 312 5.05 23.43 6.64
C ALA A 312 4.94 23.02 8.12
N ALA A 313 5.87 23.47 8.96
CA ALA A 313 5.88 23.17 10.39
C ALA A 313 4.93 24.05 11.19
N THR A 314 4.82 25.34 10.86
CA THR A 314 4.05 26.31 11.67
C THR A 314 2.73 26.73 11.05
N GLY A 315 2.51 26.48 9.75
CA GLY A 315 1.34 26.93 8.99
C GLY A 315 1.29 28.45 8.76
N LYS A 316 2.35 29.20 9.09
CA LYS A 316 2.42 30.65 8.90
C LYS A 316 2.73 30.98 7.43
N PRO A 317 2.15 32.04 6.86
CA PRO A 317 2.48 32.50 5.52
C PRO A 317 3.96 32.82 5.40
N VAL A 318 4.59 32.45 4.27
CA VAL A 318 5.95 32.80 3.91
C VAL A 318 5.99 33.55 2.59
N GLN A 319 6.95 34.47 2.43
CA GLN A 319 7.03 35.30 1.21
C GLN A 319 7.61 34.51 0.03
N ALA A 320 8.64 33.72 0.29
CA ALA A 320 9.30 32.88 -0.70
C ALA A 320 9.95 31.67 0.00
N VAL A 321 10.13 30.60 -0.76
CA VAL A 321 10.73 29.34 -0.32
C VAL A 321 11.99 29.10 -1.12
N GLY A 322 13.09 28.81 -0.42
CA GLY A 322 14.38 28.50 -1.04
C GLY A 322 14.54 27.01 -1.35
N THR A 323 15.57 26.71 -2.13
CA THR A 323 15.94 25.33 -2.51
C THR A 323 16.08 24.43 -1.30
N GLY A 324 15.44 23.27 -1.40
CA GLY A 324 15.44 22.25 -0.37
C GLY A 324 14.48 22.51 0.80
N ALA A 325 13.74 23.61 0.83
CA ALA A 325 12.75 23.83 1.88
C ALA A 325 11.46 23.04 1.61
N THR A 326 10.79 22.65 2.68
CA THR A 326 9.46 22.03 2.64
C THR A 326 8.41 23.10 2.95
N PHE A 327 7.36 23.18 2.14
CA PHE A 327 6.28 24.13 2.35
C PHE A 327 4.91 23.53 2.13
N ALA A 328 3.90 24.17 2.70
CA ALA A 328 2.51 23.82 2.49
C ALA A 328 1.88 24.73 1.43
N ALA A 329 1.44 24.16 0.31
CA ALA A 329 0.65 24.86 -0.70
C ALA A 329 -0.84 24.72 -0.33
N VAL A 330 -1.50 25.86 -0.12
CA VAL A 330 -2.91 25.96 0.24
C VAL A 330 -3.66 26.70 -0.87
N LYS A 331 -4.92 26.32 -1.13
CA LYS A 331 -5.68 26.87 -2.28
C LYS A 331 -4.95 26.63 -3.61
N SER A 332 -4.35 25.46 -3.74
CA SER A 332 -3.63 24.99 -4.91
C SER A 332 -4.18 23.60 -5.30
N ASP A 333 -5.49 23.53 -5.57
CA ASP A 333 -6.21 22.27 -5.81
C ASP A 333 -5.71 21.51 -7.05
N HIS A 334 -5.05 22.22 -7.98
CA HIS A 334 -4.40 21.67 -9.15
C HIS A 334 -3.16 20.81 -8.83
N LEU A 335 -2.59 20.92 -7.61
CA LEU A 335 -1.47 20.09 -7.19
C LEU A 335 -1.97 18.76 -6.62
N PRO A 336 -1.73 17.63 -7.29
CA PRO A 336 -2.02 16.31 -6.73
C PRO A 336 -0.88 15.84 -5.81
N VAL A 337 -1.10 14.76 -5.07
CA VAL A 337 -0.10 14.15 -4.19
C VAL A 337 0.83 13.21 -4.99
N ALA A 338 2.07 13.05 -4.52
CA ALA A 338 3.12 12.21 -5.10
C ALA A 338 3.30 12.45 -6.61
N LYS A 339 3.73 13.67 -6.95
CA LYS A 339 3.98 14.10 -8.33
C LYS A 339 5.25 14.92 -8.44
N LEU A 340 5.88 14.83 -9.60
CA LEU A 340 6.99 15.68 -10.01
C LEU A 340 6.41 16.94 -10.66
N LEU A 341 6.88 18.11 -10.20
CA LEU A 341 6.31 19.39 -10.57
C LEU A 341 7.30 20.21 -11.39
N THR A 342 6.91 20.54 -12.62
CA THR A 342 7.59 21.51 -13.47
C THR A 342 6.82 22.82 -13.47
N ARG A 343 7.26 23.82 -14.22
CA ARG A 343 6.51 25.06 -14.37
C ARG A 343 5.13 24.80 -14.99
N ASP A 344 5.09 24.10 -16.11
CA ASP A 344 3.94 24.06 -16.99
C ASP A 344 3.13 22.76 -16.88
N ALA A 345 3.67 21.73 -16.19
CA ALA A 345 3.06 20.41 -16.12
C ALA A 345 3.31 19.69 -14.79
N VAL A 346 2.48 18.66 -14.56
CA VAL A 346 2.60 17.70 -13.47
C VAL A 346 2.90 16.34 -14.07
N PHE A 347 3.97 15.69 -13.60
CA PHE A 347 4.39 14.36 -14.07
C PHE A 347 4.15 13.29 -13.01
N PRO A 348 3.96 12.03 -13.40
CA PRO A 348 3.90 10.92 -12.47
C PRO A 348 5.15 10.88 -11.57
N ALA A 349 4.97 10.52 -10.31
CA ALA A 349 6.10 10.14 -9.48
C ALA A 349 6.67 8.78 -9.97
N PRO A 350 7.92 8.45 -9.62
CA PRO A 350 8.54 7.19 -9.99
C PRO A 350 7.69 5.97 -9.63
N GLU A 351 7.80 4.88 -10.42
CA GLU A 351 6.97 3.67 -10.27
C GLU A 351 7.04 3.05 -8.86
N TRP A 352 8.21 3.12 -8.21
CA TRP A 352 8.37 2.61 -6.84
C TRP A 352 7.45 3.27 -5.80
N THR A 353 6.89 4.45 -6.12
CA THR A 353 5.91 5.12 -5.25
C THR A 353 4.52 4.52 -5.35
N ALA A 354 4.26 3.53 -6.22
CA ALA A 354 2.95 2.91 -6.35
C ALA A 354 2.49 2.31 -5.01
N PRO A 355 1.29 2.64 -4.53
CA PRO A 355 0.78 2.10 -3.27
C PRO A 355 0.74 0.57 -3.31
N PRO A 356 1.04 -0.11 -2.20
CA PRO A 356 0.77 -1.54 -2.10
C PRO A 356 -0.70 -1.85 -2.39
N PRO A 357 -1.04 -3.04 -2.92
CA PRO A 357 -2.43 -3.41 -3.14
C PRO A 357 -3.22 -3.38 -1.82
N PRO A 358 -4.45 -2.81 -1.80
CA PRO A 358 -5.26 -2.76 -0.60
C PRO A 358 -5.74 -4.16 -0.22
N MET A 359 -5.64 -4.51 1.05
CA MET A 359 -6.01 -5.84 1.56
C MET A 359 -7.38 -5.89 2.23
N LEU A 360 -7.96 -4.74 2.55
CA LEU A 360 -9.23 -4.66 3.28
C LEU A 360 -10.26 -3.90 2.46
N GLU A 361 -11.43 -4.52 2.26
CA GLU A 361 -12.58 -3.90 1.62
C GLU A 361 -13.71 -3.73 2.62
N ARG A 362 -14.30 -2.53 2.65
CA ARG A 362 -15.45 -2.22 3.52
C ARG A 362 -16.47 -1.36 2.80
N ILE A 363 -17.72 -1.64 3.05
CA ILE A 363 -18.81 -0.78 2.65
C ILE A 363 -19.05 0.21 3.77
N LEU A 364 -18.98 1.49 3.44
CA LEU A 364 -19.29 2.57 4.37
C LEU A 364 -20.71 3.07 4.16
N THR A 365 -21.44 3.17 5.26
CA THR A 365 -22.80 3.71 5.27
C THR A 365 -22.87 4.84 6.29
N PRO A 366 -23.42 6.02 5.95
CA PRO A 366 -23.54 7.09 6.91
C PRO A 366 -24.59 6.71 7.97
N VAL A 367 -24.35 7.09 9.22
CA VAL A 367 -25.31 6.88 10.32
C VAL A 367 -26.59 7.67 10.08
N ASN A 368 -26.48 8.83 9.44
CA ASN A 368 -27.62 9.66 9.05
C ASN A 368 -27.80 9.57 7.51
N GLU A 369 -28.91 9.00 7.05
CA GLU A 369 -29.23 8.83 5.63
C GLU A 369 -29.14 10.14 4.81
N ARG A 370 -29.36 11.30 5.44
CA ARG A 370 -29.25 12.61 4.77
C ARG A 370 -27.82 12.96 4.33
N ASP A 371 -26.84 12.27 4.87
CA ASP A 371 -25.42 12.50 4.57
C ASP A 371 -24.90 11.61 3.43
N GLU A 372 -25.75 10.75 2.81
CA GLU A 372 -25.37 9.86 1.71
C GLU A 372 -24.69 10.60 0.54
N THR A 373 -25.32 11.66 0.05
CA THR A 373 -24.75 12.46 -1.05
C THR A 373 -23.46 13.18 -0.65
N LYS A 374 -23.36 13.61 0.63
CA LYS A 374 -22.13 14.23 1.15
C LYS A 374 -21.01 13.20 1.28
N LEU A 375 -21.32 11.99 1.76
CA LEU A 375 -20.34 10.92 1.93
C LEU A 375 -19.62 10.64 0.62
N SER A 376 -20.36 10.48 -0.47
CA SER A 376 -19.78 10.28 -1.81
C SER A 376 -18.77 11.37 -2.18
N GLY A 377 -19.15 12.65 -2.03
CA GLY A 377 -18.27 13.77 -2.33
C GLY A 377 -17.04 13.85 -1.42
N MET A 378 -17.17 13.45 -0.13
CA MET A 378 -16.05 13.49 0.80
C MET A 378 -15.10 12.31 0.61
N LEU A 379 -15.61 11.12 0.29
CA LEU A 379 -14.78 9.97 -0.08
C LEU A 379 -13.95 10.25 -1.34
N ALA A 380 -14.53 10.90 -2.35
CA ALA A 380 -13.79 11.34 -3.54
C ALA A 380 -12.65 12.31 -3.17
N LYS A 381 -12.90 13.30 -2.29
CA LYS A 381 -11.86 14.21 -1.80
C LYS A 381 -10.77 13.50 -1.01
N LEU A 382 -11.13 12.50 -0.19
CA LEU A 382 -10.13 11.70 0.53
C LEU A 382 -9.25 10.91 -0.44
N ALA A 383 -9.83 10.29 -1.46
CA ALA A 383 -9.09 9.56 -2.49
C ALA A 383 -8.13 10.45 -3.30
N GLU A 384 -8.40 11.78 -3.40
CA GLU A 384 -7.46 12.74 -4.01
C GLU A 384 -6.20 12.99 -3.17
N THR A 385 -6.27 12.77 -1.85
CA THR A 385 -5.17 13.07 -0.91
C THR A 385 -4.56 11.83 -0.31
N ASP A 386 -5.28 10.73 -0.29
CA ASP A 386 -4.83 9.43 0.24
C ASP A 386 -4.70 8.41 -0.88
N ARG A 387 -3.48 8.13 -1.28
CA ARG A 387 -3.14 7.22 -2.38
C ARG A 387 -3.39 5.74 -2.04
N GLY A 388 -3.46 5.41 -0.76
CA GLY A 388 -3.77 4.07 -0.27
C GLY A 388 -5.27 3.75 -0.26
N LEU A 389 -6.13 4.75 -0.51
CA LEU A 389 -7.59 4.63 -0.53
C LEU A 389 -8.11 4.51 -1.96
N ILE A 390 -8.85 3.44 -2.23
CA ILE A 390 -9.63 3.29 -3.48
C ILE A 390 -11.10 3.31 -3.11
N VAL A 391 -11.88 4.12 -3.82
CA VAL A 391 -13.34 4.25 -3.63
C VAL A 391 -14.04 3.77 -4.88
N THR A 392 -14.93 2.80 -4.72
CA THR A 392 -15.78 2.24 -5.78
C THR A 392 -17.22 2.09 -5.27
N GLN A 393 -18.07 1.49 -6.07
CA GLN A 393 -19.43 1.14 -5.66
C GLN A 393 -19.62 -0.37 -5.62
N GLU A 394 -20.33 -0.87 -4.62
CA GLU A 394 -20.73 -2.27 -4.54
C GLU A 394 -21.69 -2.59 -5.69
N GLU A 395 -21.39 -3.67 -6.42
CA GLU A 395 -22.24 -4.12 -7.53
C GLU A 395 -23.63 -4.51 -7.01
N GLY A 396 -24.68 -3.92 -7.59
CA GLY A 396 -26.06 -4.20 -7.26
C GLY A 396 -26.69 -3.26 -6.22
N SER A 397 -26.00 -2.90 -5.14
CA SER A 397 -26.52 -1.98 -4.12
C SER A 397 -26.17 -0.52 -4.42
N GLY A 398 -25.07 -0.27 -5.14
CA GLY A 398 -24.52 1.08 -5.35
C GLY A 398 -23.90 1.71 -4.10
N ALA A 399 -23.79 0.97 -3.00
CA ALA A 399 -23.19 1.46 -1.75
C ALA A 399 -21.68 1.73 -1.92
N HIS A 400 -21.14 2.64 -1.11
CA HIS A 400 -19.73 3.05 -1.19
C HIS A 400 -18.82 1.94 -0.66
N LEU A 401 -18.08 1.31 -1.57
CA LEU A 401 -17.03 0.35 -1.27
C LEU A 401 -15.68 1.05 -1.19
N VAL A 402 -15.03 0.99 -0.04
CA VAL A 402 -13.67 1.48 0.17
C VAL A 402 -12.71 0.32 0.29
N CYS A 403 -11.59 0.42 -0.44
CA CYS A 403 -10.47 -0.50 -0.35
C CYS A 403 -9.31 0.23 0.32
N VAL A 404 -8.81 -0.31 1.43
CA VAL A 404 -7.80 0.30 2.30
C VAL A 404 -6.69 -0.69 2.64
N GLN A 405 -5.55 -0.19 3.12
CA GLN A 405 -4.38 -0.99 3.43
C GLN A 405 -4.58 -1.93 4.63
N GLY A 406 -5.51 -1.59 5.53
CA GLY A 406 -5.84 -2.41 6.68
C GLY A 406 -6.72 -1.69 7.71
N PRO A 407 -6.98 -2.31 8.88
CA PRO A 407 -7.90 -1.77 9.88
C PRO A 407 -7.48 -0.43 10.50
N MET A 408 -6.16 -0.17 10.61
CA MET A 408 -5.68 1.12 11.13
C MET A 408 -5.95 2.23 10.11
N HIS A 409 -5.69 1.96 8.83
CA HIS A 409 -5.98 2.88 7.74
C HIS A 409 -7.50 3.17 7.66
N LEU A 410 -8.36 2.14 7.74
CA LEU A 410 -9.82 2.34 7.78
C LEU A 410 -10.24 3.26 8.94
N ARG A 411 -9.66 3.05 10.13
CA ARG A 411 -9.96 3.88 11.31
C ARG A 411 -9.59 5.34 11.07
N GLU A 412 -8.47 5.61 10.42
CA GLU A 412 -8.04 6.98 10.08
C GLU A 412 -8.97 7.64 9.07
N ILE A 413 -9.45 6.90 8.07
CA ILE A 413 -10.46 7.36 7.12
C ILE A 413 -11.77 7.72 7.85
N CYS A 414 -12.29 6.82 8.69
CA CYS A 414 -13.51 7.07 9.47
C CYS A 414 -13.34 8.26 10.43
N LYS A 415 -12.19 8.37 11.08
CA LYS A 415 -11.85 9.51 11.95
C LYS A 415 -11.83 10.83 11.16
N THR A 416 -11.24 10.85 9.98
CA THR A 416 -11.18 12.05 9.13
C THR A 416 -12.59 12.44 8.64
N LEU A 417 -13.44 11.46 8.28
CA LEU A 417 -14.83 11.70 7.94
C LEU A 417 -15.59 12.35 9.09
N SER A 418 -15.39 11.88 10.32
CA SER A 418 -16.03 12.43 11.52
C SER A 418 -15.47 13.80 11.91
N GLU A 419 -14.14 13.93 12.10
CA GLU A 419 -13.51 15.13 12.67
C GLU A 419 -13.41 16.30 11.67
N VAL A 420 -13.15 16.01 10.38
CA VAL A 420 -12.93 17.06 9.37
C VAL A 420 -14.20 17.36 8.58
N PHE A 421 -14.96 16.32 8.22
CA PHE A 421 -16.15 16.46 7.37
C PHE A 421 -17.47 16.34 8.12
N HIS A 422 -17.43 16.00 9.42
CA HIS A 422 -18.60 15.86 10.29
C HIS A 422 -19.63 14.84 9.78
N ILE A 423 -19.14 13.70 9.30
CA ILE A 423 -19.94 12.57 8.83
C ILE A 423 -19.58 11.33 9.65
N GLU A 424 -20.52 10.84 10.44
CA GLU A 424 -20.37 9.56 11.15
C GLU A 424 -20.76 8.42 10.22
N VAL A 425 -19.93 7.36 10.18
CA VAL A 425 -20.13 6.19 9.31
C VAL A 425 -20.07 4.91 10.11
N THR A 426 -20.76 3.89 9.61
CA THR A 426 -20.60 2.48 10.00
C THR A 426 -19.97 1.72 8.85
N ASP A 427 -19.23 0.66 9.15
CA ASP A 427 -18.63 -0.20 8.15
C ASP A 427 -19.15 -1.64 8.23
N ARG A 428 -19.23 -2.31 7.07
CA ARG A 428 -19.48 -3.75 6.96
C ARG A 428 -18.59 -4.37 5.88
N ALA A 429 -18.34 -5.67 5.99
CA ALA A 429 -17.66 -6.38 4.90
C ALA A 429 -18.57 -6.47 3.67
N PRO A 430 -18.03 -6.36 2.43
CA PRO A 430 -18.78 -6.65 1.23
C PRO A 430 -19.18 -8.12 1.20
N GLY A 431 -20.35 -8.44 0.65
CA GLY A 431 -20.77 -9.81 0.41
C GLY A 431 -19.99 -10.44 -0.75
N ALA A 432 -19.80 -11.75 -0.72
CA ALA A 432 -19.29 -12.46 -1.89
C ALA A 432 -20.36 -12.44 -3.00
N VAL A 433 -19.92 -12.22 -4.24
CA VAL A 433 -20.81 -12.13 -5.41
C VAL A 433 -21.14 -13.53 -5.91
N TYR A 434 -22.14 -14.16 -5.29
CA TYR A 434 -22.61 -15.48 -5.68
C TYR A 434 -23.36 -15.44 -7.01
N ARG A 435 -23.36 -16.57 -7.71
CA ARG A 435 -24.12 -16.84 -8.93
C ARG A 435 -24.86 -18.16 -8.75
N GLU A 436 -25.69 -18.52 -9.71
CA GLU A 436 -26.29 -19.87 -9.78
C GLU A 436 -26.25 -20.41 -11.20
N THR A 437 -26.32 -21.70 -11.34
CA THR A 437 -26.43 -22.37 -12.62
C THR A 437 -27.33 -23.60 -12.49
N ILE A 438 -27.58 -24.30 -13.59
CA ILE A 438 -28.31 -25.58 -13.59
C ILE A 438 -27.36 -26.74 -13.86
N THR A 439 -27.72 -27.93 -13.35
CA THR A 439 -26.91 -29.16 -13.54
C THR A 439 -27.55 -30.12 -14.52
N ARG A 440 -28.83 -29.92 -14.88
CA ARG A 440 -29.58 -30.78 -15.79
C ARG A 440 -30.30 -29.98 -16.86
N PRO A 441 -30.38 -30.47 -18.09
CA PRO A 441 -31.20 -29.85 -19.12
C PRO A 441 -32.69 -29.96 -18.77
N ALA A 442 -33.46 -28.97 -19.23
CA ALA A 442 -34.91 -28.95 -19.08
C ALA A 442 -35.56 -28.47 -20.39
N ASP A 443 -36.59 -29.18 -20.81
CA ASP A 443 -37.44 -28.83 -21.94
C ASP A 443 -38.74 -28.25 -21.43
N VAL A 444 -39.12 -27.09 -21.90
CA VAL A 444 -40.32 -26.38 -21.45
C VAL A 444 -41.13 -25.88 -22.63
N HIS A 445 -42.42 -26.06 -22.54
CA HIS A 445 -43.40 -25.47 -23.43
C HIS A 445 -44.19 -24.45 -22.65
N TYR A 446 -44.02 -23.16 -22.98
CA TYR A 446 -44.70 -22.08 -22.29
C TYR A 446 -45.56 -21.27 -23.26
N ARG A 447 -46.86 -21.09 -22.88
CA ARG A 447 -47.83 -20.28 -23.63
C ARG A 447 -48.22 -19.06 -22.84
N HIS A 448 -47.87 -17.87 -23.36
CA HIS A 448 -48.34 -16.61 -22.87
C HIS A 448 -49.64 -16.23 -23.56
N ARG A 449 -50.71 -16.16 -22.80
CA ARG A 449 -52.01 -15.71 -23.29
C ARG A 449 -52.66 -14.76 -22.28
N LYS A 450 -52.83 -13.50 -22.67
CA LYS A 450 -53.55 -12.51 -21.86
C LYS A 450 -54.59 -11.83 -22.73
N GLN A 451 -55.84 -11.73 -22.22
CA GLN A 451 -56.94 -11.11 -22.88
C GLN A 451 -57.63 -10.17 -21.86
N THR A 452 -57.23 -8.90 -21.84
CA THR A 452 -57.77 -7.89 -20.92
C THR A 452 -58.18 -6.71 -21.75
N GLY A 453 -59.46 -6.58 -22.10
CA GLY A 453 -60.15 -5.36 -22.58
C GLY A 453 -59.52 -4.48 -23.67
N GLY A 454 -58.47 -4.98 -24.36
CA GLY A 454 -57.70 -4.27 -25.41
C GLY A 454 -57.09 -5.30 -26.38
N ALA A 455 -55.99 -4.96 -27.07
CA ALA A 455 -55.24 -5.86 -27.94
C ALA A 455 -54.78 -7.09 -27.14
N GLY A 456 -55.13 -8.30 -27.59
CA GLY A 456 -54.70 -9.56 -26.97
C GLY A 456 -53.17 -9.72 -27.00
N GLN A 457 -52.65 -10.52 -26.07
CA GLN A 457 -51.23 -10.91 -26.06
C GLN A 457 -51.14 -12.42 -26.23
N PHE A 458 -50.49 -12.89 -27.28
CA PHE A 458 -50.29 -14.30 -27.55
C PHE A 458 -48.83 -14.56 -27.97
N ALA A 459 -48.19 -15.51 -27.32
CA ALA A 459 -46.92 -16.08 -27.75
C ALA A 459 -46.78 -17.50 -27.17
N ASP A 460 -46.33 -18.43 -27.99
CA ASP A 460 -46.10 -19.82 -27.61
C ASP A 460 -44.65 -20.16 -27.96
N VAL A 461 -43.87 -20.65 -26.98
CA VAL A 461 -42.45 -20.97 -27.14
C VAL A 461 -42.16 -22.35 -26.56
N LYS A 462 -41.42 -23.17 -27.32
CA LYS A 462 -40.79 -24.40 -26.82
C LYS A 462 -39.30 -24.14 -26.70
N LEU A 463 -38.77 -24.29 -25.49
CA LEU A 463 -37.41 -23.96 -25.13
C LEU A 463 -36.70 -25.19 -24.55
N THR A 464 -35.48 -25.42 -25.00
CA THR A 464 -34.53 -26.33 -24.35
C THR A 464 -33.50 -25.47 -23.63
N VAL A 465 -33.41 -25.63 -22.32
CA VAL A 465 -32.43 -24.94 -21.48
C VAL A 465 -31.46 -25.96 -20.93
N ARG A 466 -30.15 -25.74 -21.13
CA ARG A 466 -29.10 -26.69 -20.76
C ARG A 466 -27.92 -26.00 -20.13
N PRO A 467 -27.20 -26.68 -19.21
CA PRO A 467 -25.92 -26.16 -18.74
C PRO A 467 -24.91 -26.09 -19.91
N THR A 468 -24.06 -25.07 -19.91
CA THR A 468 -22.88 -24.91 -20.79
C THR A 468 -21.59 -25.22 -20.03
N GLY A 469 -20.45 -25.13 -20.69
CA GLY A 469 -19.15 -25.20 -20.02
C GLY A 469 -18.95 -24.06 -19.01
N ARG A 470 -18.17 -24.30 -17.98
CA ARG A 470 -17.87 -23.27 -16.95
C ARG A 470 -17.12 -22.11 -17.57
N GLY A 471 -17.67 -20.90 -17.39
CA GLY A 471 -17.14 -19.68 -17.98
C GLY A 471 -17.65 -19.34 -19.38
N ASP A 472 -18.47 -20.19 -20.00
CA ASP A 472 -19.04 -19.92 -21.34
C ASP A 472 -20.13 -18.83 -21.31
N GLY A 473 -20.68 -18.55 -20.14
CA GLY A 473 -21.72 -17.54 -19.95
C GLY A 473 -23.07 -17.92 -20.56
N PHE A 474 -23.85 -16.92 -21.00
CA PHE A 474 -25.15 -17.13 -21.62
C PHE A 474 -25.02 -17.33 -23.13
N ALA A 475 -25.59 -18.41 -23.65
CA ALA A 475 -25.69 -18.70 -25.08
C ALA A 475 -27.16 -18.81 -25.53
N PHE A 476 -27.48 -18.28 -26.70
CA PHE A 476 -28.79 -18.42 -27.32
C PHE A 476 -28.68 -19.04 -28.71
N ALA A 477 -29.56 -19.96 -29.02
CA ALA A 477 -29.67 -20.58 -30.34
C ALA A 477 -31.14 -20.75 -30.74
N GLU A 478 -31.39 -20.91 -32.04
CA GLU A 478 -32.71 -21.26 -32.56
C GLU A 478 -32.62 -22.41 -33.58
N THR A 479 -33.62 -23.29 -33.57
CA THR A 479 -33.74 -24.40 -34.51
C THR A 479 -35.17 -24.52 -35.08
N VAL A 480 -35.91 -23.41 -35.03
CA VAL A 480 -37.31 -23.33 -35.48
C VAL A 480 -37.47 -23.69 -36.95
N LYS A 481 -38.38 -24.57 -37.27
CA LYS A 481 -38.68 -24.98 -38.64
C LYS A 481 -40.02 -24.43 -39.10
N GLY A 482 -40.16 -24.21 -40.41
CA GLY A 482 -41.45 -23.87 -41.05
C GLY A 482 -42.01 -22.48 -40.67
N GLY A 483 -41.23 -21.58 -40.01
CA GLY A 483 -41.72 -20.25 -39.64
C GLY A 483 -42.74 -20.27 -38.48
N ALA A 484 -42.74 -21.31 -37.66
CA ALA A 484 -43.64 -21.43 -36.50
C ALA A 484 -43.50 -20.21 -35.55
N VAL A 485 -42.29 -19.70 -35.34
CA VAL A 485 -42.01 -18.39 -34.77
C VAL A 485 -41.41 -17.51 -35.88
N PRO A 486 -42.06 -16.40 -36.27
CA PRO A 486 -41.52 -15.48 -37.25
C PRO A 486 -40.15 -14.91 -36.84
N ARG A 487 -39.23 -14.75 -37.79
CA ARG A 487 -37.84 -14.30 -37.53
C ARG A 487 -37.71 -12.99 -36.79
N ASN A 488 -38.66 -12.09 -37.02
CA ASN A 488 -38.71 -10.79 -36.33
C ASN A 488 -38.91 -10.91 -34.81
N TYR A 489 -39.51 -12.00 -34.29
CA TYR A 489 -39.74 -12.21 -32.85
C TYR A 489 -38.59 -12.97 -32.15
N ILE A 490 -37.65 -13.57 -32.90
CA ILE A 490 -36.53 -14.32 -32.31
C ILE A 490 -35.65 -13.42 -31.41
N PRO A 491 -35.33 -12.17 -31.79
CA PRO A 491 -34.59 -11.26 -30.89
C PRO A 491 -35.35 -10.95 -29.59
N ALA A 492 -36.68 -10.89 -29.64
CA ALA A 492 -37.52 -10.70 -28.44
C ALA A 492 -37.48 -11.93 -27.51
N VAL A 493 -37.43 -13.15 -28.08
CA VAL A 493 -37.25 -14.37 -27.33
C VAL A 493 -35.90 -14.41 -26.65
N GLU A 494 -34.82 -14.05 -27.34
CA GLU A 494 -33.47 -13.95 -26.78
C GLU A 494 -33.42 -12.92 -25.65
N ALA A 495 -33.99 -11.72 -25.83
CA ALA A 495 -34.05 -10.68 -24.82
C ALA A 495 -34.77 -11.16 -23.55
N GLY A 496 -35.93 -11.86 -23.72
CA GLY A 496 -36.66 -12.45 -22.60
C GLY A 496 -35.90 -13.57 -21.88
N ALA A 497 -35.19 -14.39 -22.63
CA ALA A 497 -34.30 -15.40 -22.06
C ALA A 497 -33.17 -14.78 -21.24
N ARG A 498 -32.51 -13.72 -21.75
CA ARG A 498 -31.46 -12.99 -21.07
C ARG A 498 -31.94 -12.32 -19.78
N GLU A 499 -33.12 -11.72 -19.78
CA GLU A 499 -33.77 -11.17 -18.59
C GLU A 499 -34.09 -12.23 -17.52
N ALA A 500 -34.37 -13.48 -17.93
CA ALA A 500 -34.59 -14.54 -16.96
C ALA A 500 -33.32 -14.91 -16.18
N MET A 501 -32.13 -14.65 -16.76
CA MET A 501 -30.82 -14.89 -16.11
C MET A 501 -30.51 -13.91 -14.99
N GLU A 502 -31.19 -12.76 -14.93
CA GLU A 502 -30.93 -11.75 -13.87
C GLU A 502 -31.24 -12.29 -12.47
N LYS A 503 -32.21 -13.19 -12.36
CA LYS A 503 -32.58 -13.80 -11.08
C LYS A 503 -33.15 -15.20 -11.31
N GLY A 504 -32.39 -16.21 -10.90
CA GLY A 504 -32.78 -17.60 -10.98
C GLY A 504 -33.57 -18.11 -9.78
N PRO A 505 -33.85 -19.44 -9.70
CA PRO A 505 -34.68 -20.05 -8.65
C PRO A 505 -34.08 -19.97 -7.23
N LEU A 506 -32.74 -19.87 -7.08
CA LEU A 506 -32.08 -19.67 -5.78
C LEU A 506 -31.98 -18.18 -5.39
N GLY A 507 -32.34 -17.27 -6.31
CA GLY A 507 -32.36 -15.83 -6.08
C GLY A 507 -31.12 -15.09 -6.54
N PHE A 508 -30.15 -15.76 -7.19
CA PHE A 508 -28.92 -15.18 -7.70
C PHE A 508 -28.95 -15.03 -9.24
N PRO A 509 -28.08 -14.21 -9.82
CA PRO A 509 -27.91 -14.17 -11.27
C PRO A 509 -27.40 -15.52 -11.80
N VAL A 510 -27.99 -15.97 -12.94
CA VAL A 510 -27.69 -17.26 -13.55
C VAL A 510 -26.54 -17.12 -14.54
N ILE A 511 -25.61 -18.06 -14.52
CA ILE A 511 -24.46 -18.12 -15.44
C ILE A 511 -24.36 -19.52 -16.09
N ASP A 512 -23.60 -19.60 -17.17
CA ASP A 512 -23.26 -20.87 -17.86
C ASP A 512 -24.47 -21.68 -18.28
N VAL A 513 -25.40 -21.02 -18.99
CA VAL A 513 -26.65 -21.61 -19.45
C VAL A 513 -26.92 -21.28 -20.94
N GLY A 514 -27.18 -22.32 -21.72
CA GLY A 514 -27.62 -22.20 -23.10
C GLY A 514 -29.13 -22.39 -23.24
N VAL A 515 -29.77 -21.46 -23.96
CA VAL A 515 -31.19 -21.49 -24.27
C VAL A 515 -31.36 -21.71 -25.76
N THR A 516 -32.11 -22.75 -26.17
CA THR A 516 -32.44 -23.02 -27.56
C THR A 516 -33.94 -22.90 -27.77
N LEU A 517 -34.36 -22.02 -28.66
CA LEU A 517 -35.73 -21.95 -29.15
C LEU A 517 -35.91 -23.07 -30.19
N THR A 518 -36.71 -24.09 -29.87
CA THR A 518 -36.89 -25.28 -30.72
C THR A 518 -38.13 -25.20 -31.59
N ASP A 519 -39.22 -24.58 -31.08
CA ASP A 519 -40.51 -24.49 -31.76
C ASP A 519 -41.37 -23.40 -31.08
N GLY A 520 -42.56 -23.13 -31.63
CA GLY A 520 -43.52 -22.20 -31.03
C GLY A 520 -44.76 -22.00 -31.90
N GLN A 521 -45.58 -21.03 -31.49
CA GLN A 521 -46.74 -20.58 -32.27
C GLN A 521 -46.94 -19.08 -32.15
N HIS A 522 -47.39 -18.45 -33.22
CA HIS A 522 -47.78 -17.05 -33.23
C HIS A 522 -49.24 -16.89 -33.65
N HIS A 523 -49.86 -15.79 -33.28
CA HIS A 523 -51.17 -15.36 -33.71
C HIS A 523 -51.06 -14.10 -34.56
N SER A 524 -51.73 -14.08 -35.70
CA SER A 524 -51.57 -13.00 -36.70
C SER A 524 -51.91 -11.60 -36.19
N VAL A 525 -52.73 -11.48 -35.14
CA VAL A 525 -53.18 -10.18 -34.58
C VAL A 525 -52.65 -9.92 -33.16
N ASP A 526 -52.54 -10.98 -32.30
CA ASP A 526 -52.27 -10.83 -30.88
C ASP A 526 -50.80 -11.08 -30.52
N SER A 527 -49.93 -11.41 -31.49
CA SER A 527 -48.51 -11.62 -31.26
C SER A 527 -47.73 -10.32 -31.40
N SER A 528 -46.80 -10.12 -30.49
CA SER A 528 -45.91 -8.94 -30.45
C SER A 528 -44.55 -9.30 -29.83
N ASP A 529 -43.54 -8.49 -30.03
CA ASP A 529 -42.23 -8.61 -29.38
C ASP A 529 -42.37 -8.69 -27.85
N PHE A 530 -43.26 -7.90 -27.26
CA PHE A 530 -43.55 -7.96 -25.85
C PHE A 530 -44.09 -9.30 -25.38
N ALA A 531 -45.02 -9.90 -26.16
CA ALA A 531 -45.62 -11.19 -25.83
C ALA A 531 -44.59 -12.33 -25.90
N PHE A 532 -43.72 -12.35 -26.94
CA PHE A 532 -42.64 -13.32 -27.07
C PHE A 532 -41.54 -13.14 -26.00
N ARG A 533 -41.15 -11.92 -25.68
CA ARG A 533 -40.22 -11.60 -24.59
C ARG A 533 -40.76 -12.09 -23.24
N ALA A 534 -42.03 -11.81 -22.94
CA ALA A 534 -42.68 -12.30 -21.73
C ALA A 534 -42.80 -13.84 -21.68
N ALA A 535 -43.15 -14.48 -22.80
CA ALA A 535 -43.24 -15.94 -22.90
C ALA A 535 -41.88 -16.61 -22.68
N ALA A 536 -40.82 -16.07 -23.31
CA ALA A 536 -39.46 -16.58 -23.16
C ALA A 536 -38.96 -16.42 -21.73
N LYS A 537 -39.13 -15.24 -21.11
CA LYS A 537 -38.74 -14.98 -19.71
C LYS A 537 -39.38 -15.99 -18.74
N MET A 538 -40.70 -16.21 -18.88
CA MET A 538 -41.39 -17.13 -17.99
C MET A 538 -41.06 -18.59 -18.30
N GLY A 539 -40.93 -18.96 -19.59
CA GLY A 539 -40.52 -20.28 -20.00
C GLY A 539 -39.14 -20.67 -19.50
N VAL A 540 -38.16 -19.76 -19.64
CA VAL A 540 -36.79 -19.97 -19.13
C VAL A 540 -36.80 -20.09 -17.61
N ARG A 541 -37.52 -19.23 -16.88
CA ARG A 541 -37.66 -19.35 -15.42
C ARG A 541 -38.22 -20.68 -14.98
N GLN A 542 -39.21 -21.19 -15.70
CA GLN A 542 -39.78 -22.52 -15.45
C GLN A 542 -38.72 -23.61 -15.71
N ALA A 543 -37.97 -23.52 -16.80
CA ALA A 543 -36.90 -24.47 -17.11
C ALA A 543 -35.79 -24.47 -16.06
N LEU A 544 -35.34 -23.26 -15.61
CA LEU A 544 -34.33 -23.12 -14.56
C LEU A 544 -34.78 -23.80 -13.25
N SER A 545 -36.06 -23.67 -12.87
CA SER A 545 -36.61 -24.35 -11.68
C SER A 545 -36.62 -25.89 -11.80
N GLN A 546 -36.65 -26.44 -13.01
CA GLN A 546 -36.60 -27.88 -13.28
C GLN A 546 -35.16 -28.39 -13.46
N GLY A 547 -34.20 -27.50 -13.76
CA GLY A 547 -32.85 -27.82 -14.15
C GLY A 547 -31.91 -28.21 -12.99
N ALA A 548 -32.42 -28.39 -11.75
CA ALA A 548 -31.62 -28.63 -10.55
C ALA A 548 -30.55 -27.54 -10.34
N ALA A 549 -31.02 -26.38 -9.91
CA ALA A 549 -30.14 -25.22 -9.67
C ALA A 549 -29.10 -25.50 -8.57
N VAL A 550 -27.90 -24.99 -8.77
CA VAL A 550 -26.78 -25.08 -7.84
C VAL A 550 -26.18 -23.70 -7.64
N LEU A 551 -25.80 -23.39 -6.38
CA LEU A 551 -25.14 -22.15 -6.03
C LEU A 551 -23.67 -22.17 -6.50
N MET A 552 -23.21 -21.06 -7.05
CA MET A 552 -21.85 -20.86 -7.55
C MET A 552 -21.13 -19.84 -6.69
N GLN A 553 -20.01 -20.22 -6.07
CA GLN A 553 -19.15 -19.32 -5.32
C GLN A 553 -18.03 -18.78 -6.19
N PRO A 554 -17.65 -17.51 -6.04
CA PRO A 554 -16.48 -16.96 -6.73
C PRO A 554 -15.21 -17.51 -6.11
N ILE A 555 -14.30 -17.98 -6.94
CA ILE A 555 -12.94 -18.37 -6.56
C ILE A 555 -12.00 -17.25 -7.00
N THR A 556 -11.17 -16.81 -6.06
CA THR A 556 -10.23 -15.71 -6.23
C THR A 556 -8.80 -16.24 -6.23
N ARG A 557 -8.04 -15.88 -7.24
CA ARG A 557 -6.60 -16.08 -7.27
C ARG A 557 -5.94 -15.02 -6.41
N VAL A 558 -5.08 -15.44 -5.49
CA VAL A 558 -4.29 -14.55 -4.63
C VAL A 558 -2.82 -14.79 -4.85
N GLU A 559 -2.06 -13.69 -4.92
CA GLU A 559 -0.61 -13.70 -4.93
C GLU A 559 -0.13 -12.99 -3.66
N ILE A 560 0.42 -13.76 -2.73
CA ILE A 560 0.80 -13.34 -1.39
C ILE A 560 2.31 -13.11 -1.34
N HIS A 561 2.73 -11.91 -0.96
CA HIS A 561 4.12 -11.52 -0.78
C HIS A 561 4.46 -11.48 0.71
N ILE A 562 5.47 -12.23 1.11
CA ILE A 562 5.87 -12.34 2.52
C ILE A 562 7.38 -12.46 2.68
N PRO A 563 7.95 -12.02 3.81
CA PRO A 563 9.31 -12.41 4.18
C PRO A 563 9.44 -13.92 4.27
N SER A 564 10.52 -14.47 3.72
CA SER A 564 10.73 -15.93 3.56
C SER A 564 10.64 -16.72 4.87
N ILE A 565 10.96 -16.10 6.00
CA ILE A 565 10.85 -16.70 7.33
C ILE A 565 9.42 -17.15 7.68
N TYR A 566 8.39 -16.58 7.05
CA TYR A 566 6.97 -16.89 7.32
C TYR A 566 6.34 -17.83 6.28
N SER A 567 7.06 -18.24 5.24
CA SER A 567 6.49 -19.01 4.12
C SER A 567 5.86 -20.33 4.58
N GLY A 568 6.43 -20.99 5.60
CA GLY A 568 5.89 -22.23 6.16
C GLY A 568 4.50 -22.09 6.82
N ASN A 569 4.08 -20.87 7.18
CA ASN A 569 2.82 -20.62 7.87
C ASN A 569 1.62 -20.54 6.91
N LEU A 570 1.83 -20.38 5.59
CA LEU A 570 0.76 -20.09 4.64
C LEU A 570 -0.05 -21.30 4.24
N VAL A 571 0.57 -22.48 4.08
CA VAL A 571 -0.13 -23.69 3.69
C VAL A 571 -1.27 -24.05 4.64
N PRO A 572 -1.07 -24.07 5.97
CA PRO A 572 -2.16 -24.28 6.93
C PRO A 572 -3.26 -23.22 6.84
N ILE A 573 -2.91 -21.95 6.65
CA ILE A 573 -3.88 -20.86 6.53
C ILE A 573 -4.77 -21.07 5.31
N VAL A 574 -4.18 -21.27 4.13
CA VAL A 574 -4.93 -21.49 2.88
C VAL A 574 -5.82 -22.72 2.98
N SER A 575 -5.30 -23.82 3.56
CA SER A 575 -6.07 -25.07 3.74
C SER A 575 -7.27 -24.87 4.70
N ALA A 576 -7.09 -24.11 5.79
CA ALA A 576 -8.19 -23.80 6.72
C ALA A 576 -9.30 -22.96 6.06
N LEU A 577 -8.94 -22.14 5.07
CA LEU A 577 -9.87 -21.35 4.27
C LEU A 577 -10.48 -22.11 3.08
N LYS A 578 -10.31 -23.43 3.02
CA LYS A 578 -10.72 -24.30 1.90
C LYS A 578 -10.11 -23.88 0.56
N GLY A 579 -8.96 -23.22 0.59
CA GLY A 579 -8.24 -22.80 -0.60
C GLY A 579 -7.32 -23.90 -1.14
N GLN A 580 -6.90 -23.71 -2.38
CA GLN A 580 -5.95 -24.57 -3.08
C GLN A 580 -4.63 -23.84 -3.25
N VAL A 581 -3.53 -24.45 -2.81
CA VAL A 581 -2.17 -23.95 -3.04
C VAL A 581 -1.77 -24.24 -4.47
N LEU A 582 -1.31 -23.23 -5.20
CA LEU A 582 -0.80 -23.35 -6.57
C LEU A 582 0.74 -23.50 -6.60
N GLY A 583 1.43 -22.92 -5.62
CA GLY A 583 2.89 -22.96 -5.50
C GLY A 583 3.46 -21.75 -4.78
N PHE A 584 4.76 -21.75 -4.62
CA PHE A 584 5.50 -20.59 -4.12
C PHE A 584 6.88 -20.53 -4.79
N ASP A 585 7.37 -19.30 -4.97
CA ASP A 585 8.68 -19.00 -5.56
C ASP A 585 9.38 -17.92 -4.74
N ARG A 586 10.71 -17.88 -4.81
CA ARG A 586 11.45 -16.73 -4.29
C ARG A 586 11.15 -15.50 -5.14
N ASN A 587 11.05 -14.35 -4.50
CA ASN A 587 10.93 -13.09 -5.21
C ASN A 587 12.31 -12.67 -5.73
N GLU A 588 12.52 -12.74 -7.04
CA GLU A 588 13.81 -12.39 -7.67
C GLU A 588 14.14 -10.90 -7.58
N LYS A 589 13.11 -10.05 -7.41
CA LYS A 589 13.27 -8.59 -7.35
C LYS A 589 13.50 -8.06 -5.94
N VAL A 590 13.10 -8.81 -4.91
CA VAL A 590 13.15 -8.37 -3.51
C VAL A 590 13.81 -9.45 -2.66
N LYS A 591 15.01 -9.16 -2.18
CA LYS A 591 15.80 -10.10 -1.38
C LYS A 591 15.06 -10.50 -0.10
N GLY A 592 15.10 -11.78 0.25
CA GLY A 592 14.48 -12.30 1.47
C GLY A 592 12.95 -12.41 1.46
N TRP A 593 12.31 -12.22 0.29
CA TRP A 593 10.86 -12.33 0.14
C TRP A 593 10.48 -13.50 -0.76
N ASP A 594 9.33 -14.10 -0.47
CA ASP A 594 8.71 -15.16 -1.27
C ASP A 594 7.36 -14.70 -1.81
N ILE A 595 6.96 -15.29 -2.93
CA ILE A 595 5.66 -15.11 -3.57
C ILE A 595 4.92 -16.44 -3.48
N PHE A 596 3.79 -16.46 -2.78
CA PHE A 596 2.94 -17.63 -2.59
C PHE A 596 1.63 -17.44 -3.36
N ARG A 597 1.26 -18.42 -4.21
CA ARG A 597 0.06 -18.34 -5.04
C ARG A 597 -0.96 -19.38 -4.59
N ALA A 598 -2.21 -18.93 -4.49
CA ALA A 598 -3.32 -19.80 -4.10
C ALA A 598 -4.64 -19.37 -4.75
N LEU A 599 -5.59 -20.30 -4.76
CA LEU A 599 -7.00 -20.05 -5.03
C LEU A 599 -7.76 -20.12 -3.71
N VAL A 600 -8.60 -19.14 -3.44
CA VAL A 600 -9.41 -19.10 -2.21
C VAL A 600 -10.86 -18.70 -2.55
N PRO A 601 -11.86 -19.20 -1.81
CA PRO A 601 -13.23 -18.70 -1.94
C PRO A 601 -13.29 -17.19 -1.69
N GLY A 602 -14.05 -16.46 -2.50
CA GLY A 602 -14.19 -15.01 -2.35
C GLY A 602 -14.70 -14.59 -0.96
N SER A 603 -15.54 -15.42 -0.33
CA SER A 603 -16.03 -15.22 1.05
C SER A 603 -14.92 -15.32 2.11
N ALA A 604 -13.78 -15.95 1.80
CA ALA A 604 -12.67 -16.16 2.74
C ALA A 604 -11.61 -15.04 2.70
N LEU A 605 -11.71 -14.06 1.81
CA LEU A 605 -10.68 -13.01 1.63
C LEU A 605 -10.44 -12.17 2.89
N ASP A 606 -11.50 -11.82 3.62
CA ASP A 606 -11.39 -11.08 4.89
C ASP A 606 -10.64 -11.87 5.97
N GLU A 607 -10.91 -13.18 6.04
CA GLU A 607 -10.22 -14.06 6.97
C GLU A 607 -8.77 -14.30 6.55
N LEU A 608 -8.51 -14.41 5.23
CA LEU A 608 -7.16 -14.48 4.69
C LEU A 608 -6.34 -13.24 5.11
N ALA A 609 -6.90 -12.04 4.93
CA ALA A 609 -6.25 -10.79 5.31
C ALA A 609 -5.90 -10.75 6.81
N ARG A 610 -6.84 -11.18 7.68
CA ARG A 610 -6.62 -11.25 9.13
C ARG A 610 -5.56 -12.28 9.52
N SER A 611 -5.66 -13.49 8.97
CA SER A 611 -4.75 -14.59 9.26
C SER A 611 -3.34 -14.32 8.75
N LEU A 612 -3.21 -13.77 7.54
CA LEU A 612 -1.93 -13.36 6.97
C LEU A 612 -1.25 -12.31 7.85
N ARG A 613 -1.99 -11.27 8.24
CA ARG A 613 -1.48 -10.21 9.10
C ARG A 613 -0.99 -10.76 10.44
N SER A 614 -1.74 -11.65 11.07
CA SER A 614 -1.36 -12.29 12.33
C SER A 614 -0.10 -13.16 12.16
N ALA A 615 -0.05 -13.97 11.11
CA ALA A 615 1.04 -14.93 10.87
C ALA A 615 2.36 -14.24 10.46
N THR A 616 2.29 -13.04 9.88
CA THR A 616 3.45 -12.30 9.36
C THR A 616 3.75 -11.03 10.15
N GLN A 617 3.12 -10.84 11.31
CA GLN A 617 3.21 -9.62 12.11
C GLN A 617 2.91 -8.33 11.31
N GLY A 618 1.98 -8.45 10.33
CA GLY A 618 1.56 -7.36 9.46
C GLY A 618 2.45 -7.07 8.27
N MET A 619 3.52 -7.82 8.05
CA MET A 619 4.44 -7.59 6.92
C MET A 619 3.93 -8.14 5.59
N GLY A 620 3.17 -9.23 5.62
CA GLY A 620 2.63 -9.85 4.41
C GLY A 620 1.48 -9.05 3.80
N PHE A 621 1.41 -9.04 2.48
CA PHE A 621 0.32 -8.47 1.72
C PHE A 621 0.00 -9.35 0.52
N PHE A 622 -1.16 -9.16 -0.09
CA PHE A 622 -1.53 -9.90 -1.29
C PHE A 622 -2.26 -9.04 -2.31
N SER A 623 -2.10 -9.39 -3.56
CA SER A 623 -2.97 -8.98 -4.65
C SER A 623 -4.00 -10.06 -4.95
N LYS A 624 -5.14 -9.69 -5.53
CA LYS A 624 -6.22 -10.61 -5.84
C LYS A 624 -6.79 -10.34 -7.22
N SER A 625 -7.25 -11.42 -7.87
CA SER A 625 -7.99 -11.35 -9.12
C SER A 625 -9.05 -12.46 -9.14
N PHE A 626 -10.21 -12.20 -9.76
CA PHE A 626 -11.19 -13.24 -10.01
C PHE A 626 -10.59 -14.34 -10.89
N ASP A 627 -10.82 -15.62 -10.55
CA ASP A 627 -10.35 -16.76 -11.34
C ASP A 627 -11.53 -17.44 -12.04
N HIS A 628 -12.45 -18.04 -11.30
CA HIS A 628 -13.63 -18.72 -11.84
C HIS A 628 -14.74 -18.85 -10.80
N PHE A 629 -15.88 -19.39 -11.21
CA PHE A 629 -16.95 -19.82 -10.30
C PHE A 629 -16.91 -21.33 -10.08
N GLU A 630 -17.10 -21.78 -8.83
CA GLU A 630 -17.14 -23.17 -8.42
C GLU A 630 -18.47 -23.50 -7.75
N GLU A 631 -18.95 -24.74 -7.91
CA GLU A 631 -20.19 -25.21 -7.30
C GLU A 631 -20.05 -25.28 -5.78
N LEU A 632 -21.04 -24.74 -5.07
CA LEU A 632 -21.10 -24.79 -3.60
C LEU A 632 -22.31 -25.61 -3.15
N TYR A 633 -22.08 -26.61 -2.29
CA TYR A 633 -23.07 -27.52 -1.79
C TYR A 633 -23.16 -27.58 -0.26
N GLY A 634 -24.25 -28.17 0.24
CA GLY A 634 -24.43 -28.47 1.65
C GLY A 634 -24.84 -27.30 2.51
N LYS A 635 -24.60 -27.39 3.82
CA LYS A 635 -25.10 -26.44 4.82
C LYS A 635 -24.71 -24.99 4.56
N GLU A 636 -23.55 -24.77 3.97
CA GLU A 636 -23.05 -23.41 3.66
C GLU A 636 -23.87 -22.80 2.52
N ALA A 637 -24.12 -23.56 1.46
CA ALA A 637 -25.00 -23.12 0.37
C ALA A 637 -26.42 -22.83 0.87
N ASP A 638 -26.98 -23.73 1.70
CA ASP A 638 -28.34 -23.59 2.26
C ASP A 638 -28.46 -22.32 3.11
N ALA A 639 -27.44 -21.98 3.91
CA ALA A 639 -27.41 -20.78 4.72
C ALA A 639 -27.40 -19.51 3.85
N ILE A 640 -26.58 -19.48 2.79
CA ILE A 640 -26.48 -18.35 1.86
C ILE A 640 -27.82 -18.14 1.11
N ILE A 641 -28.42 -19.22 0.62
CA ILE A 641 -29.72 -19.18 -0.08
C ILE A 641 -30.82 -18.65 0.84
N THR A 642 -30.81 -19.08 2.11
CA THR A 642 -31.81 -18.65 3.10
C THR A 642 -31.66 -17.15 3.41
N MET A 643 -30.44 -16.66 3.55
CA MET A 643 -30.15 -15.23 3.77
C MET A 643 -30.60 -14.37 2.58
N GLN A 644 -30.35 -14.83 1.34
CA GLN A 644 -30.78 -14.13 0.13
C GLN A 644 -32.31 -14.06 0.04
N GLY A 645 -33.01 -15.14 0.38
CA GLY A 645 -34.46 -15.15 0.42
C GLY A 645 -35.08 -14.20 1.44
N ALA A 646 -34.42 -14.04 2.62
CA ALA A 646 -34.84 -13.11 3.66
C ALA A 646 -34.62 -11.62 3.30
N GLN A 647 -33.62 -11.32 2.47
CA GLN A 647 -33.36 -9.96 1.98
C GLN A 647 -34.28 -9.53 0.81
N ALA A 648 -34.86 -10.50 0.11
CA ALA A 648 -35.72 -10.27 -1.05
C ALA A 648 -37.22 -10.20 -0.69
N SER A 649 -37.60 -10.51 0.55
CA SER A 649 -38.95 -10.43 1.12
C SER A 649 -39.14 -9.15 1.94
#